data_4c29360eba135dddf163f24583423beb
#
_entry.id   4c29360eba135dddf163f24583423beb
#
_cell.length_a   1.000
_cell.length_b   1.000
_cell.length_c   1.000
_cell.angle_alpha   90.00
_cell.angle_beta   90.00
_cell.angle_gamma   90.00
#
_symmetry.space_group_name_H-M   'P 1'
#
loop_
_entity.id
_entity.type
_entity.pdbx_description
1 polymer ?
#
loop_
_entity_poly.entity_id
_entity_poly.type
_entity_poly.pdbx_seq_one_letter_code
_entity_poly.pdbx_strand_id
1 'polypeptide(L)'
;MVSGTVRPVNIEEEMKSSYLDYAMSVIVSRALPDVRDGLKPVHRRILYAMHDMGLRSNTPTRKSALIVGEVLGKYHPHGDTSVYDAMVRMAQDFSMRYPLVDGQGNFGSVDDDPPAAMRYTEARLAKIAEEMLVDIEKETVDFMPNYDDHLQEPTVLPARIPNLLLNGSSGIAVGMATNIPPHNLGEVCDAIAHLIDNPQATIEELGKIVKGPDFPTAGIIHGREGINNAYATGHGKIIVQARAHITSLSAGGKHQIIITELPYQTNKAALIENIAELVKDKKIEGISDLRDETDRQGMRVVIELKRESQPEAVLNNLFKHTAMRSSFFVNMLALVDGQPKVISLKEALQHYIEFRQVVITRRSKFLLKQAEARAHILEGLKIALDHIDAVIKTIRESQTAEEARKNLMTRFKLSQLQAQAILDMQLRRLAGLERQKIEDEYAEVIKSISYLKDLLANPKKILYLIKDDMTELKNKYGDKRRTEILDQGKLDFTEEDLIPHERVVVTLSSRGFIKRIPARLYALQHRGGKGIIGQVTREEDAVLILTVADTHDDLFFFTDKGKVYYLKTHEIPAGATRTSKGLAIINLVSISEGERVTAMVATTGLMPGTFMVMATKMGEIKKTPVDNFTTVRSSGLIAMDLEPGDELVSVCLATDKDDVIMATRKGQSIRFDVESLRPASRISGGVRGMRLAQGDAIISMDRADKDGYVLVVTENGYGKVTPVEEYPQQHRAGSGVRTFKIVEKTGDVTAFRVVSFKQQVMLVSAEGMMTRTPVKEEDPRKGITTQGRSTQGVRVMTLEPGDRLVAITTFDEEEEKEKGKDKEDKKAKKD
;
A
#
# COMPACT_ATOMS: atom_id res chain seq x y z
N MET A 1 71.75 23.52 5.86
CA MET A 1 70.61 22.61 5.96
C MET A 1 70.00 22.79 7.33
N VAL A 2 68.78 23.38 7.40
CA VAL A 2 68.05 23.51 8.65
C VAL A 2 67.46 22.12 8.94
N SER A 3 67.99 21.41 9.96
CA SER A 3 67.44 20.17 10.40
C SER A 3 66.09 20.47 11.04
N GLY A 4 65.03 20.11 10.35
CA GLY A 4 63.68 20.19 10.92
C GLY A 4 63.61 19.33 12.19
N THR A 5 62.93 19.84 13.20
CA THR A 5 62.68 19.11 14.44
C THR A 5 61.64 18.01 14.17
N VAL A 6 62.10 16.77 14.18
CA VAL A 6 61.21 15.61 14.07
C VAL A 6 60.47 15.43 15.38
N ARG A 7 59.11 15.61 15.38
CA ARG A 7 58.26 15.31 16.54
C ARG A 7 57.63 13.92 16.33
N PRO A 8 57.82 12.98 17.25
CA PRO A 8 57.12 11.71 17.18
C PRO A 8 55.59 11.96 17.43
N VAL A 9 54.77 11.49 16.51
CA VAL A 9 53.29 11.55 16.61
C VAL A 9 52.78 10.12 16.73
N ASN A 10 51.94 9.85 17.72
CA ASN A 10 51.29 8.58 17.85
C ASN A 10 50.21 8.47 16.76
N ILE A 11 50.37 7.47 15.90
CA ILE A 11 49.45 7.28 14.77
C ILE A 11 47.98 7.07 15.21
N GLU A 12 47.76 6.43 16.36
CA GLU A 12 46.40 6.22 16.87
C GLU A 12 45.73 7.52 17.30
N GLU A 13 46.47 8.44 17.93
CA GLU A 13 45.95 9.74 18.35
C GLU A 13 45.69 10.64 17.15
N GLU A 14 46.61 10.66 16.19
CA GLU A 14 46.49 11.43 14.96
C GLU A 14 45.29 10.92 14.14
N MET A 15 45.13 9.61 13.97
CA MET A 15 43.98 9.03 13.27
C MET A 15 42.67 9.33 13.97
N LYS A 16 42.59 9.25 15.31
CA LYS A 16 41.39 9.60 16.07
C LYS A 16 41.02 11.05 15.88
N SER A 17 41.97 11.96 15.99
CA SER A 17 41.76 13.40 15.81
C SER A 17 41.30 13.70 14.37
N SER A 18 42.03 13.24 13.37
CA SER A 18 41.73 13.48 11.97
C SER A 18 40.35 12.85 11.56
N TYR A 19 40.01 11.66 12.09
CA TYR A 19 38.70 11.04 11.83
C TYR A 19 37.54 11.81 12.50
N LEU A 20 37.77 12.30 13.71
CA LEU A 20 36.79 13.16 14.39
C LEU A 20 36.55 14.45 13.63
N ASP A 21 37.60 15.13 13.20
CA ASP A 21 37.50 16.37 12.41
C ASP A 21 36.80 16.13 11.08
N TYR A 22 37.11 15.03 10.39
CA TYR A 22 36.43 14.62 9.18
C TYR A 22 34.93 14.31 9.45
N ALA A 23 34.64 13.51 10.50
CA ALA A 23 33.28 13.18 10.86
C ALA A 23 32.45 14.41 11.20
N MET A 24 33.00 15.32 11.99
CA MET A 24 32.36 16.60 12.34
C MET A 24 32.09 17.45 11.08
N SER A 25 33.06 17.56 10.19
CA SER A 25 32.91 18.27 8.92
C SER A 25 31.82 17.67 8.06
N VAL A 26 31.74 16.34 7.92
CA VAL A 26 30.70 15.66 7.15
C VAL A 26 29.31 15.84 7.78
N ILE A 27 29.21 15.78 9.10
CA ILE A 27 27.95 15.95 9.82
C ILE A 27 27.44 17.41 9.68
N VAL A 28 28.26 18.38 10.04
CA VAL A 28 27.83 19.79 10.16
C VAL A 28 27.83 20.52 8.81
N SER A 29 28.81 20.23 7.95
CA SER A 29 29.06 21.04 6.75
C SER A 29 28.74 20.34 5.42
N ARG A 30 28.13 19.13 5.44
CA ARG A 30 27.87 18.42 4.18
C ARG A 30 26.53 17.69 4.15
N ALA A 31 26.28 16.75 5.10
CA ALA A 31 25.25 15.72 4.91
C ALA A 31 23.89 16.09 5.51
N LEU A 32 23.87 16.83 6.63
CA LEU A 32 22.65 17.13 7.36
C LEU A 32 22.06 18.51 7.01
N PRO A 33 20.73 18.63 6.96
CA PRO A 33 20.05 19.93 6.78
C PRO A 33 20.03 20.71 8.09
N ASP A 34 20.07 22.06 7.99
CA ASP A 34 19.79 22.93 9.12
C ASP A 34 18.27 22.98 9.37
N VAL A 35 17.86 22.94 10.63
CA VAL A 35 16.43 22.92 11.00
C VAL A 35 15.70 24.20 10.58
N ARG A 36 16.42 25.33 10.48
CA ARG A 36 15.88 26.67 10.21
C ARG A 36 15.46 26.85 8.76
N ASP A 37 16.30 26.44 7.79
CA ASP A 37 16.02 26.60 6.35
C ASP A 37 15.84 25.28 5.60
N GLY A 38 16.06 24.13 6.26
CA GLY A 38 15.90 22.80 5.67
C GLY A 38 16.91 22.48 4.58
N LEU A 39 17.99 23.21 4.46
CA LEU A 39 18.97 23.07 3.38
C LEU A 39 20.30 22.51 3.88
N LYS A 40 20.93 21.70 3.02
CA LYS A 40 22.36 21.38 3.15
C LYS A 40 23.19 22.55 2.61
N PRO A 41 24.46 22.68 3.02
CA PRO A 41 25.30 23.80 2.57
C PRO A 41 25.37 23.94 1.04
N VAL A 42 25.47 22.84 0.28
CA VAL A 42 25.52 22.92 -1.19
C VAL A 42 24.25 23.53 -1.79
N HIS A 43 23.07 23.13 -1.30
CA HIS A 43 21.78 23.68 -1.77
C HIS A 43 21.66 25.16 -1.45
N ARG A 44 22.05 25.55 -0.23
CA ARG A 44 22.03 26.96 0.22
C ARG A 44 22.93 27.81 -0.67
N ARG A 45 24.15 27.35 -0.95
CA ARG A 45 25.12 28.05 -1.80
C ARG A 45 24.61 28.20 -3.24
N ILE A 46 23.96 27.16 -3.80
CA ILE A 46 23.36 27.24 -5.14
C ILE A 46 22.29 28.31 -5.19
N LEU A 47 21.32 28.29 -4.25
CA LEU A 47 20.21 29.26 -4.24
C LEU A 47 20.72 30.69 -4.01
N TYR A 48 21.71 30.86 -3.14
CA TYR A 48 22.32 32.14 -2.89
C TYR A 48 23.10 32.68 -4.10
N ALA A 49 23.88 31.83 -4.76
CA ALA A 49 24.60 32.24 -5.98
C ALA A 49 23.64 32.65 -7.11
N MET A 50 22.54 31.86 -7.31
CA MET A 50 21.51 32.20 -8.28
C MET A 50 20.84 33.57 -7.95
N HIS A 51 20.64 33.86 -6.67
CA HIS A 51 20.12 35.14 -6.21
C HIS A 51 21.11 36.27 -6.50
N ASP A 52 22.40 36.11 -6.17
CA ASP A 52 23.47 37.09 -6.39
C ASP A 52 23.64 37.41 -7.89
N MET A 53 23.50 36.39 -8.76
CA MET A 53 23.47 36.50 -10.22
C MET A 53 22.18 37.17 -10.76
N GLY A 54 21.20 37.49 -9.94
CA GLY A 54 19.93 38.07 -10.34
C GLY A 54 19.02 37.10 -11.12
N LEU A 55 19.20 35.78 -10.98
CA LEU A 55 18.41 34.75 -11.68
C LEU A 55 17.06 34.53 -10.97
N ARG A 56 16.17 35.47 -11.09
CA ARG A 56 14.80 35.42 -10.53
C ARG A 56 13.86 34.60 -11.42
N SER A 57 12.71 34.24 -10.88
CA SER A 57 11.68 33.47 -11.62
C SER A 57 11.13 34.20 -12.85
N ASN A 58 11.18 35.49 -12.89
CA ASN A 58 10.76 36.36 -13.96
C ASN A 58 11.87 36.78 -14.95
N THR A 59 13.10 36.32 -14.74
CA THR A 59 14.25 36.60 -15.62
C THR A 59 14.47 35.43 -16.58
N PRO A 60 15.16 35.64 -17.71
CA PRO A 60 15.56 34.53 -18.58
C PRO A 60 16.44 33.50 -17.88
N THR A 61 16.30 32.22 -18.25
CA THR A 61 17.19 31.13 -17.80
C THR A 61 18.64 31.38 -18.23
N ARG A 62 19.57 30.80 -17.51
CA ARG A 62 21.01 30.81 -17.87
C ARG A 62 21.55 29.40 -17.89
N LYS A 63 22.60 29.18 -18.65
CA LYS A 63 23.28 27.86 -18.73
C LYS A 63 23.66 27.36 -17.33
N SER A 64 23.33 26.11 -17.05
CA SER A 64 23.66 25.48 -15.77
C SER A 64 25.15 25.51 -15.47
N ALA A 65 25.99 25.38 -16.48
CA ALA A 65 27.44 25.49 -16.34
C ALA A 65 27.91 26.86 -15.79
N LEU A 66 27.19 27.95 -16.09
CA LEU A 66 27.50 29.27 -15.55
C LEU A 66 27.20 29.33 -14.05
N ILE A 67 26.05 28.78 -13.64
CA ILE A 67 25.64 28.71 -12.23
C ILE A 67 26.60 27.84 -11.43
N VAL A 68 26.91 26.65 -11.95
CA VAL A 68 27.87 25.73 -11.31
C VAL A 68 29.24 26.39 -11.16
N GLY A 69 29.73 27.05 -12.22
CA GLY A 69 31.02 27.78 -12.17
C GLY A 69 31.04 28.88 -11.12
N GLU A 70 29.93 29.65 -10.98
CA GLU A 70 29.81 30.69 -9.96
C GLU A 70 29.83 30.14 -8.54
N VAL A 71 29.11 29.02 -8.31
CA VAL A 71 29.08 28.34 -7.01
C VAL A 71 30.43 27.78 -6.63
N LEU A 72 31.13 27.13 -7.59
CA LEU A 72 32.46 26.57 -7.36
C LEU A 72 33.52 27.66 -7.07
N GLY A 73 33.47 28.74 -7.87
CA GLY A 73 34.45 29.82 -7.76
C GLY A 73 34.31 30.68 -6.52
N LYS A 74 33.09 30.82 -6.01
CA LYS A 74 32.82 31.73 -4.90
C LYS A 74 32.56 31.03 -3.56
N TYR A 75 31.92 29.89 -3.54
CA TYR A 75 31.34 29.35 -2.29
C TYR A 75 31.63 27.89 -1.99
N HIS A 76 31.78 27.04 -3.01
CA HIS A 76 31.82 25.56 -2.80
C HIS A 76 32.98 24.88 -3.52
N PRO A 77 34.20 24.80 -2.93
CA PRO A 77 35.41 24.30 -3.57
C PRO A 77 35.47 22.76 -3.64
N HIS A 78 34.45 22.16 -4.31
CA HIS A 78 34.32 20.71 -4.53
C HIS A 78 34.10 20.41 -6.02
N GLY A 79 33.93 19.14 -6.38
CA GLY A 79 33.71 18.76 -7.78
C GLY A 79 32.41 19.37 -8.40
N ASP A 80 32.52 19.77 -9.66
CA ASP A 80 31.41 20.36 -10.45
C ASP A 80 30.19 19.44 -10.54
N THR A 81 30.41 18.15 -10.67
CA THR A 81 29.35 17.14 -10.71
C THR A 81 28.49 17.19 -9.45
N SER A 82 29.11 17.31 -8.27
CA SER A 82 28.35 17.36 -7.00
C SER A 82 27.43 18.56 -6.90
N VAL A 83 27.85 19.72 -7.40
CA VAL A 83 27.04 20.94 -7.45
C VAL A 83 25.94 20.83 -8.49
N TYR A 84 26.28 20.30 -9.68
CA TYR A 84 25.31 20.12 -10.75
C TYR A 84 24.21 19.13 -10.34
N ASP A 85 24.57 17.97 -9.79
CA ASP A 85 23.60 16.95 -9.34
C ASP A 85 22.68 17.48 -8.24
N ALA A 86 23.22 18.29 -7.31
CA ALA A 86 22.40 18.95 -6.28
C ALA A 86 21.40 19.94 -6.90
N MET A 87 21.84 20.74 -7.89
CA MET A 87 20.97 21.64 -8.60
C MET A 87 19.91 20.92 -9.43
N VAL A 88 20.29 19.85 -10.13
CA VAL A 88 19.39 18.97 -10.90
C VAL A 88 18.29 18.42 -10.00
N ARG A 89 18.67 17.89 -8.83
CA ARG A 89 17.69 17.34 -7.87
C ARG A 89 16.67 18.37 -7.39
N MET A 90 17.11 19.64 -7.22
CA MET A 90 16.21 20.74 -6.86
C MET A 90 15.25 21.15 -7.99
N ALA A 91 15.51 20.76 -9.24
CA ALA A 91 14.65 21.01 -10.38
C ALA A 91 13.68 19.85 -10.71
N GLN A 92 13.91 18.64 -10.16
CA GLN A 92 13.11 17.45 -10.43
C GLN A 92 11.80 17.44 -9.64
N ASP A 93 10.66 17.42 -10.33
CA ASP A 93 9.31 17.40 -9.74
C ASP A 93 8.91 16.05 -9.15
N PHE A 94 9.67 14.98 -9.46
CA PHE A 94 9.55 13.64 -8.87
C PHE A 94 10.48 13.44 -7.66
N SER A 95 11.48 14.33 -7.45
CA SER A 95 12.38 14.31 -6.30
C SER A 95 11.97 15.31 -5.21
N MET A 96 11.49 16.50 -5.61
CA MET A 96 11.09 17.59 -4.75
C MET A 96 9.57 17.77 -4.80
N ARG A 97 8.93 17.84 -3.64
CA ARG A 97 7.47 18.13 -3.60
C ARG A 97 7.16 19.54 -4.09
N TYR A 98 8.06 20.50 -3.81
CA TYR A 98 8.05 21.88 -4.28
C TYR A 98 9.43 22.21 -4.83
N PRO A 99 9.67 22.05 -6.15
CA PRO A 99 10.95 22.34 -6.77
C PRO A 99 11.44 23.77 -6.50
N LEU A 100 12.72 23.91 -6.18
CA LEU A 100 13.35 25.20 -5.88
C LEU A 100 14.08 25.81 -7.09
N VAL A 101 14.35 25.00 -8.10
CA VAL A 101 14.97 25.40 -9.36
C VAL A 101 13.98 25.19 -10.50
N ASP A 102 13.83 26.18 -11.37
CA ASP A 102 13.09 26.10 -12.62
C ASP A 102 14.10 25.77 -13.75
N GLY A 103 14.07 24.53 -14.22
CA GLY A 103 15.00 23.98 -15.19
C GLY A 103 14.43 23.91 -16.59
N GLN A 104 15.24 24.26 -17.60
CA GLN A 104 14.93 24.09 -19.03
C GLN A 104 15.90 23.10 -19.66
N GLY A 105 15.38 22.04 -20.26
CA GLY A 105 16.15 20.96 -20.86
C GLY A 105 15.89 19.60 -20.17
N ASN A 106 16.78 18.64 -20.34
CA ASN A 106 16.66 17.33 -19.70
C ASN A 106 17.37 17.34 -18.33
N PHE A 107 16.59 17.29 -17.26
CA PHE A 107 17.04 17.18 -15.88
C PHE A 107 16.89 15.76 -15.29
N GLY A 108 16.90 14.73 -16.16
CA GLY A 108 16.69 13.34 -15.74
C GLY A 108 15.22 12.93 -15.74
N SER A 109 14.97 11.65 -15.45
CA SER A 109 13.63 11.08 -15.41
C SER A 109 13.43 10.13 -14.21
N VAL A 110 12.20 9.65 -14.02
CA VAL A 110 11.86 8.63 -13.01
C VAL A 110 12.50 7.26 -13.35
N ASP A 111 13.02 7.11 -14.57
CA ASP A 111 13.74 5.93 -15.04
C ASP A 111 15.22 5.92 -14.62
N ASP A 112 15.62 6.93 -13.82
CA ASP A 112 17.01 7.16 -13.42
C ASP A 112 17.93 7.53 -14.61
N ASP A 113 17.32 8.04 -15.70
CA ASP A 113 18.13 8.62 -16.77
C ASP A 113 18.94 9.79 -16.23
N PRO A 114 20.22 9.87 -16.55
CA PRO A 114 21.05 10.97 -16.12
C PRO A 114 20.61 12.29 -16.78
N PRO A 115 20.79 13.43 -16.09
CA PRO A 115 20.56 14.73 -16.71
C PRO A 115 21.50 14.95 -17.88
N ALA A 116 21.09 15.76 -18.84
CA ALA A 116 21.97 16.21 -19.88
C ALA A 116 23.15 17.02 -19.29
N ALA A 117 24.32 16.99 -19.94
CA ALA A 117 25.46 17.76 -19.44
C ALA A 117 25.12 19.24 -19.24
N MET A 118 25.67 19.87 -18.19
CA MET A 118 25.36 21.23 -17.71
C MET A 118 25.51 22.35 -18.79
N ARG A 119 26.25 22.08 -19.89
CA ARG A 119 26.35 23.01 -21.02
C ARG A 119 25.09 23.05 -21.89
N TYR A 120 24.20 22.04 -21.80
CA TYR A 120 22.96 21.98 -22.56
C TYR A 120 21.74 22.46 -21.77
N THR A 121 21.72 22.24 -20.46
CA THR A 121 20.62 22.64 -19.58
C THR A 121 20.71 24.12 -19.19
N GLU A 122 19.57 24.71 -18.87
CA GLU A 122 19.47 26.06 -18.34
C GLU A 122 18.62 26.06 -17.08
N ALA A 123 18.87 26.99 -16.17
CA ALA A 123 18.16 27.08 -14.91
C ALA A 123 17.99 28.54 -14.44
N ARG A 124 17.02 28.73 -13.56
CA ARG A 124 16.76 29.93 -12.77
C ARG A 124 16.06 29.55 -11.46
N LEU A 125 15.90 30.47 -10.53
CA LEU A 125 15.13 30.23 -9.32
C LEU A 125 13.65 29.95 -9.67
N ALA A 126 13.07 28.92 -9.06
CA ALA A 126 11.63 28.73 -9.08
C ALA A 126 10.93 29.83 -8.25
N LYS A 127 9.67 30.12 -8.58
CA LYS A 127 8.92 31.17 -7.90
C LYS A 127 8.83 30.98 -6.38
N ILE A 128 8.69 29.74 -5.92
CA ILE A 128 8.65 29.42 -4.49
C ILE A 128 10.02 29.56 -3.82
N ALA A 129 11.13 29.37 -4.56
CA ALA A 129 12.46 29.52 -4.03
C ALA A 129 12.81 30.97 -3.68
N GLU A 130 12.15 31.94 -4.29
CA GLU A 130 12.31 33.35 -3.91
C GLU A 130 11.88 33.59 -2.48
N GLU A 131 10.90 32.88 -1.95
CA GLU A 131 10.45 32.95 -0.56
C GLU A 131 11.52 32.46 0.45
N MET A 132 12.53 31.70 -0.02
CA MET A 132 13.69 31.34 0.80
C MET A 132 14.67 32.49 1.02
N LEU A 133 14.67 33.44 0.12
CA LEU A 133 15.67 34.51 0.00
C LEU A 133 15.11 35.89 0.31
N VAL A 134 13.81 35.98 0.60
CA VAL A 134 13.14 37.25 0.92
C VAL A 134 13.84 37.97 2.08
N ASP A 135 14.15 39.24 1.88
CA ASP A 135 14.78 40.13 2.90
C ASP A 135 16.22 39.72 3.31
N ILE A 136 16.96 38.94 2.52
CA ILE A 136 18.34 38.53 2.85
C ILE A 136 19.30 39.74 2.95
N GLU A 137 19.04 40.83 2.19
CA GLU A 137 19.80 42.05 2.19
C GLU A 137 19.47 42.98 3.40
N LYS A 138 18.54 42.57 4.30
CA LYS A 138 18.10 43.36 5.44
C LYS A 138 18.68 42.86 6.77
N GLU A 139 19.88 42.33 6.77
CA GLU A 139 20.59 41.84 7.95
C GLU A 139 19.77 40.80 8.75
N THR A 140 18.92 40.03 8.06
CA THR A 140 18.00 39.06 8.68
C THR A 140 18.69 37.80 9.18
N VAL A 141 19.82 37.44 8.59
CA VAL A 141 20.64 36.27 8.91
C VAL A 141 22.11 36.67 9.04
N ASP A 142 22.92 35.82 9.66
CA ASP A 142 24.34 36.03 9.78
C ASP A 142 25.07 35.58 8.53
N PHE A 143 26.14 36.23 8.20
CA PHE A 143 27.05 35.91 7.14
C PHE A 143 28.38 35.45 7.73
N MET A 144 29.03 34.51 7.07
CA MET A 144 30.39 34.04 7.40
C MET A 144 31.30 34.17 6.19
N PRO A 145 32.62 34.27 6.39
CA PRO A 145 33.56 34.20 5.28
C PRO A 145 33.40 32.92 4.48
N ASN A 146 33.61 33.02 3.17
CA ASN A 146 33.68 31.86 2.30
C ASN A 146 35.01 31.13 2.51
N TYR A 147 35.28 30.08 1.72
CA TYR A 147 36.43 29.20 1.87
C TYR A 147 37.79 29.88 1.70
N ASP A 148 37.88 31.05 1.03
CA ASP A 148 39.11 31.82 0.78
C ASP A 148 39.14 33.20 1.51
N ASP A 149 38.18 33.48 2.39
CA ASP A 149 38.02 34.71 3.17
C ASP A 149 37.82 35.99 2.35
N HIS A 150 37.58 35.86 1.02
CA HIS A 150 37.43 37.02 0.14
C HIS A 150 35.97 37.51 0.04
N LEU A 151 35.01 36.60 0.17
CA LEU A 151 33.59 36.86 0.07
C LEU A 151 32.85 36.38 1.32
N GLN A 152 31.59 36.77 1.42
CA GLN A 152 30.72 36.31 2.51
C GLN A 152 29.59 35.48 1.97
N GLU A 153 29.25 34.41 2.70
CA GLU A 153 28.10 33.58 2.43
C GLU A 153 27.14 33.53 3.63
N PRO A 154 25.84 33.38 3.41
CA PRO A 154 24.89 33.31 4.52
C PRO A 154 25.02 31.97 5.26
N THR A 155 25.02 32.02 6.59
CA THR A 155 25.03 30.80 7.43
C THR A 155 23.76 30.00 7.26
N VAL A 156 22.63 30.64 7.00
CA VAL A 156 21.29 30.11 6.78
C VAL A 156 20.50 31.09 5.92
N LEU A 157 19.54 30.64 5.13
CA LEU A 157 18.65 31.52 4.40
C LEU A 157 17.49 32.02 5.29
N PRO A 158 16.95 33.23 5.07
CA PRO A 158 15.84 33.77 5.86
C PRO A 158 14.49 33.10 5.58
N ALA A 159 14.48 31.87 5.16
CA ALA A 159 13.42 31.04 4.67
C ALA A 159 12.01 31.39 5.21
N ARG A 160 11.15 31.94 4.35
CA ARG A 160 9.77 32.27 4.67
C ARG A 160 8.88 30.98 4.60
N ILE A 161 9.29 29.98 3.81
CA ILE A 161 8.65 28.67 3.75
C ILE A 161 9.31 27.67 4.72
N PRO A 162 8.56 26.77 5.36
CA PRO A 162 9.08 25.71 6.23
C PRO A 162 9.69 24.56 5.43
N ASN A 163 10.76 24.84 4.68
CA ASN A 163 11.30 23.98 3.64
C ASN A 163 11.75 22.59 4.15
N LEU A 164 12.21 22.48 5.40
CA LEU A 164 12.59 21.20 6.00
C LEU A 164 11.45 20.16 5.93
N LEU A 165 10.24 20.59 6.25
CA LEU A 165 9.06 19.72 6.20
C LEU A 165 8.45 19.64 4.79
N LEU A 166 8.51 20.72 4.00
CA LEU A 166 7.90 20.75 2.67
C LEU A 166 8.58 19.81 1.69
N ASN A 167 9.89 19.88 1.61
CA ASN A 167 10.67 19.08 0.66
C ASN A 167 11.37 17.87 1.32
N GLY A 168 11.43 17.88 2.65
CA GLY A 168 12.20 16.89 3.36
C GLY A 168 13.71 16.98 3.09
N SER A 169 14.46 16.01 3.55
CA SER A 169 15.89 15.87 3.25
C SER A 169 16.32 14.41 3.46
N SER A 170 17.17 13.89 2.61
CA SER A 170 17.85 12.61 2.81
C SER A 170 19.35 12.79 2.74
N GLY A 171 20.11 12.13 3.61
CA GLY A 171 21.57 12.23 3.63
C GLY A 171 22.22 11.23 4.56
N ILE A 172 23.42 10.80 4.19
CA ILE A 172 24.24 9.85 4.94
C ILE A 172 25.45 10.60 5.46
N ALA A 173 25.59 10.67 6.78
CA ALA A 173 26.76 11.21 7.47
C ALA A 173 27.61 10.10 8.09
N VAL A 174 28.64 10.46 8.81
CA VAL A 174 29.43 9.46 9.55
C VAL A 174 28.68 9.05 10.82
N GLY A 175 28.33 7.77 10.90
CA GLY A 175 27.63 7.18 12.05
C GLY A 175 26.14 7.53 12.17
N MET A 176 25.57 8.35 11.27
CA MET A 176 24.16 8.72 11.29
C MET A 176 23.64 9.05 9.90
N ALA A 177 22.32 8.99 9.73
CA ALA A 177 21.65 9.35 8.48
C ALA A 177 20.40 10.15 8.76
N THR A 178 20.00 11.03 7.85
CA THR A 178 18.72 11.73 7.87
C THR A 178 17.85 11.24 6.74
N ASN A 179 16.53 11.12 6.99
CA ASN A 179 15.54 10.79 5.97
C ASN A 179 14.19 11.39 6.37
N ILE A 180 14.03 12.67 6.11
CA ILE A 180 12.85 13.47 6.43
C ILE A 180 11.92 13.46 5.22
N PRO A 181 10.67 12.98 5.35
CA PRO A 181 9.73 12.95 4.23
C PRO A 181 9.18 14.35 3.91
N PRO A 182 8.80 14.60 2.65
CA PRO A 182 8.11 15.81 2.24
C PRO A 182 6.64 15.83 2.72
N HIS A 183 6.07 17.06 2.88
CA HIS A 183 4.70 17.27 3.35
C HIS A 183 3.96 18.31 2.51
N ASN A 184 2.63 18.31 2.62
CA ASN A 184 1.78 19.29 1.95
C ASN A 184 1.90 20.66 2.57
N LEU A 185 2.12 21.70 1.74
CA LEU A 185 2.29 23.09 2.18
C LEU A 185 1.08 23.59 2.99
N GLY A 186 -0.13 23.35 2.52
CA GLY A 186 -1.35 23.79 3.20
C GLY A 186 -1.48 23.22 4.61
N GLU A 187 -1.20 21.91 4.76
CA GLU A 187 -1.25 21.21 6.05
C GLU A 187 -0.18 21.74 7.03
N VAL A 188 1.04 21.98 6.54
CA VAL A 188 2.14 22.50 7.38
C VAL A 188 1.86 23.95 7.79
N CYS A 189 1.38 24.80 6.88
CA CYS A 189 0.99 26.18 7.21
C CYS A 189 -0.14 26.22 8.25
N ASP A 190 -1.15 25.38 8.11
CA ASP A 190 -2.24 25.28 9.08
C ASP A 190 -1.74 24.80 10.45
N ALA A 191 -0.80 23.85 10.48
CA ALA A 191 -0.20 23.37 11.73
C ALA A 191 0.64 24.45 12.43
N ILE A 192 1.41 25.23 11.68
CA ILE A 192 2.16 26.37 12.22
C ILE A 192 1.19 27.40 12.81
N ALA A 193 0.13 27.78 12.09
CA ALA A 193 -0.88 28.70 12.56
C ALA A 193 -1.57 28.19 13.84
N HIS A 194 -1.92 26.91 13.86
CA HIS A 194 -2.52 26.27 15.04
C HIS A 194 -1.57 26.25 16.25
N LEU A 195 -0.29 25.97 16.04
CA LEU A 195 0.71 25.94 17.11
C LEU A 195 1.00 27.35 17.68
N ILE A 196 0.91 28.41 16.86
CA ILE A 196 0.99 29.79 17.30
C ILE A 196 -0.19 30.14 18.22
N ASP A 197 -1.41 29.73 17.85
CA ASP A 197 -2.61 29.95 18.66
C ASP A 197 -2.61 29.08 19.93
N ASN A 198 -2.09 27.88 19.85
CA ASN A 198 -2.09 26.88 20.92
C ASN A 198 -0.67 26.28 21.14
N PRO A 199 0.22 26.97 21.88
CA PRO A 199 1.61 26.49 22.09
C PRO A 199 1.71 25.14 22.80
N GLN A 200 0.67 24.73 23.53
CA GLN A 200 0.58 23.46 24.23
C GLN A 200 -0.07 22.35 23.40
N ALA A 201 -0.37 22.60 22.11
CA ALA A 201 -0.94 21.58 21.23
C ALA A 201 -0.13 20.28 21.29
N THR A 202 -0.84 19.17 21.38
CA THR A 202 -0.24 17.84 21.41
C THR A 202 0.19 17.38 20.01
N ILE A 203 1.08 16.38 19.95
CA ILE A 203 1.50 15.80 18.66
C ILE A 203 0.30 15.16 17.94
N GLU A 204 -0.65 14.59 18.69
CA GLU A 204 -1.87 14.01 18.12
C GLU A 204 -2.77 15.06 17.46
N GLU A 205 -2.91 16.25 18.07
CA GLU A 205 -3.66 17.36 17.49
C GLU A 205 -2.99 17.88 16.21
N LEU A 206 -1.67 18.04 16.23
CA LEU A 206 -0.89 18.43 15.05
C LEU A 206 -0.96 17.34 13.95
N GLY A 207 -0.96 16.06 14.31
CA GLY A 207 -1.11 14.93 13.39
C GLY A 207 -2.50 14.82 12.72
N LYS A 208 -3.53 15.48 13.28
CA LYS A 208 -4.83 15.61 12.60
C LYS A 208 -4.79 16.68 11.50
N ILE A 209 -3.93 17.67 11.63
CA ILE A 209 -3.74 18.75 10.65
C ILE A 209 -2.75 18.29 9.58
N VAL A 210 -1.53 17.90 9.99
CA VAL A 210 -0.53 17.29 9.11
C VAL A 210 -0.80 15.80 9.05
N LYS A 211 -1.62 15.38 8.09
CA LYS A 211 -2.14 14.01 8.00
C LYS A 211 -1.07 12.94 7.82
N GLY A 212 0.05 13.30 7.22
CA GLY A 212 1.17 12.41 6.90
C GLY A 212 2.05 12.98 5.80
N PRO A 213 3.12 12.30 5.41
CA PRO A 213 3.93 12.65 4.25
C PRO A 213 3.10 12.83 2.98
N ASP A 214 3.56 13.72 2.10
CA ASP A 214 2.96 13.98 0.79
C ASP A 214 4.06 13.89 -0.28
N PHE A 215 4.23 12.69 -0.83
CA PHE A 215 5.32 12.41 -1.76
C PHE A 215 5.07 13.02 -3.14
N PRO A 216 6.12 13.51 -3.83
CA PRO A 216 5.99 14.08 -5.18
C PRO A 216 5.46 13.07 -6.20
N THR A 217 5.81 11.80 -6.06
CA THR A 217 5.35 10.68 -6.91
C THR A 217 3.98 10.11 -6.49
N ALA A 218 3.29 10.76 -5.57
CA ALA A 218 2.00 10.34 -5.03
C ALA A 218 2.04 8.96 -4.31
N GLY A 219 1.33 7.97 -4.78
CA GLY A 219 1.24 6.66 -4.13
C GLY A 219 0.25 6.60 -2.96
N ILE A 220 0.18 5.45 -2.30
CA ILE A 220 -0.76 5.16 -1.22
C ILE A 220 0.02 4.76 0.03
N ILE A 221 -0.23 5.44 1.15
CA ILE A 221 0.32 5.07 2.46
C ILE A 221 -0.67 4.15 3.17
N HIS A 222 -0.18 3.01 3.69
CA HIS A 222 -0.95 2.04 4.44
C HIS A 222 -0.72 2.18 5.94
N GLY A 223 -1.81 2.47 6.68
CA GLY A 223 -1.80 2.60 8.15
C GLY A 223 -1.22 3.92 8.63
N ARG A 224 -1.60 4.34 9.84
CA ARG A 224 -1.14 5.58 10.50
C ARG A 224 -0.08 5.36 11.56
N GLU A 225 0.16 4.13 11.98
CA GLU A 225 1.07 3.84 13.09
C GLU A 225 2.49 4.35 12.83
N GLY A 226 3.02 4.08 11.62
CA GLY A 226 4.35 4.56 11.23
C GLY A 226 4.45 6.08 11.17
N ILE A 227 3.38 6.77 10.74
CA ILE A 227 3.29 8.23 10.73
C ILE A 227 3.28 8.78 12.16
N ASN A 228 2.42 8.22 13.03
CA ASN A 228 2.31 8.66 14.41
C ASN A 228 3.62 8.48 15.17
N ASN A 229 4.30 7.34 14.99
CA ASN A 229 5.61 7.09 15.56
C ASN A 229 6.66 8.10 15.06
N ALA A 230 6.69 8.35 13.74
CA ALA A 230 7.61 9.33 13.15
C ALA A 230 7.39 10.75 13.71
N TYR A 231 6.16 11.18 13.87
CA TYR A 231 5.82 12.50 14.38
C TYR A 231 6.09 12.65 15.89
N ALA A 232 5.93 11.55 16.64
CA ALA A 232 6.18 11.54 18.08
C ALA A 232 7.67 11.47 18.44
N THR A 233 8.42 10.61 17.76
CA THR A 233 9.79 10.25 18.15
C THR A 233 10.87 10.67 17.16
N GLY A 234 10.48 11.16 15.98
CA GLY A 234 11.39 11.40 14.86
C GLY A 234 11.77 10.12 14.09
N HIS A 235 11.30 8.94 14.50
CA HIS A 235 11.55 7.66 13.84
C HIS A 235 10.25 6.94 13.51
N GLY A 236 10.15 6.37 12.29
CA GLY A 236 8.97 5.61 11.90
C GLY A 236 9.19 4.81 10.62
N LYS A 237 8.41 3.75 10.45
CA LYS A 237 8.37 2.96 9.22
C LYS A 237 7.02 3.18 8.55
N ILE A 238 7.03 3.79 7.38
CA ILE A 238 5.83 4.10 6.59
C ILE A 238 5.82 3.16 5.37
N ILE A 239 4.72 2.46 5.18
CA ILE A 239 4.54 1.57 4.03
C ILE A 239 3.88 2.38 2.91
N VAL A 240 4.57 2.47 1.78
CA VAL A 240 4.11 3.18 0.58
C VAL A 240 3.89 2.17 -0.53
N GLN A 241 2.77 2.25 -1.20
CA GLN A 241 2.36 1.35 -2.28
C GLN A 241 2.09 2.14 -3.56
N ALA A 242 2.44 1.53 -4.68
CA ALA A 242 2.08 2.01 -6.03
C ALA A 242 0.56 2.06 -6.20
N ARG A 243 0.06 3.04 -6.95
CA ARG A 243 -1.34 3.04 -7.40
C ARG A 243 -1.46 2.21 -8.66
N ALA A 244 -2.22 1.12 -8.56
CA ALA A 244 -2.48 0.22 -9.67
C ALA A 244 -3.97 -0.02 -9.85
N HIS A 245 -4.42 -0.14 -11.09
CA HIS A 245 -5.81 -0.39 -11.46
C HIS A 245 -5.91 -1.61 -12.35
N ILE A 246 -6.87 -2.49 -12.05
CA ILE A 246 -7.19 -3.65 -12.88
C ILE A 246 -8.26 -3.22 -13.88
N THR A 247 -8.01 -3.43 -15.17
CA THR A 247 -8.96 -3.12 -16.24
C THR A 247 -9.13 -4.32 -17.16
N SER A 248 -10.36 -4.48 -17.71
CA SER A 248 -10.65 -5.53 -18.67
C SER A 248 -10.38 -5.04 -20.09
N LEU A 249 -9.67 -5.81 -20.88
CA LEU A 249 -9.51 -5.55 -22.32
C LEU A 249 -10.79 -5.95 -23.05
N SER A 250 -11.32 -5.06 -23.88
CA SER A 250 -12.61 -5.18 -24.57
C SER A 250 -12.75 -6.39 -25.51
N ALA A 251 -11.67 -7.10 -25.81
CA ALA A 251 -11.65 -8.27 -26.67
C ALA A 251 -11.15 -9.51 -25.90
N GLY A 252 -12.07 -10.37 -25.47
CA GLY A 252 -11.75 -11.75 -25.14
C GLY A 252 -11.45 -12.09 -23.69
N GLY A 253 -11.91 -11.31 -22.70
CA GLY A 253 -11.81 -11.68 -21.27
C GLY A 253 -10.37 -11.68 -20.72
N LYS A 254 -9.47 -10.91 -21.33
CA LYS A 254 -8.14 -10.63 -20.79
C LYS A 254 -8.20 -9.42 -19.86
N HIS A 255 -7.41 -9.44 -18.82
CA HIS A 255 -7.21 -8.35 -17.89
C HIS A 255 -5.83 -7.73 -18.05
N GLN A 256 -5.70 -6.48 -17.64
CA GLN A 256 -4.42 -5.79 -17.52
C GLN A 256 -4.36 -5.03 -16.20
N ILE A 257 -3.17 -4.94 -15.63
CA ILE A 257 -2.86 -4.11 -14.49
C ILE A 257 -2.15 -2.87 -15.02
N ILE A 258 -2.68 -1.69 -14.68
CA ILE A 258 -2.09 -0.39 -15.07
C ILE A 258 -1.56 0.27 -13.81
N ILE A 259 -0.26 0.57 -13.78
CA ILE A 259 0.39 1.29 -12.69
C ILE A 259 0.49 2.75 -13.11
N THR A 260 -0.04 3.66 -12.29
CA THR A 260 -0.06 5.11 -12.55
C THR A 260 0.80 5.91 -11.60
N GLU A 261 1.14 5.38 -10.43
CA GLU A 261 1.96 6.03 -9.41
C GLU A 261 2.89 5.01 -8.76
N LEU A 262 4.09 5.42 -8.41
CA LEU A 262 5.10 4.57 -7.75
C LEU A 262 5.45 5.11 -6.36
N PRO A 263 5.92 4.24 -5.45
CA PRO A 263 6.47 4.69 -4.18
C PRO A 263 7.63 5.67 -4.40
N TYR A 264 7.75 6.64 -3.52
CA TYR A 264 8.80 7.65 -3.58
C TYR A 264 10.20 7.03 -3.58
N GLN A 265 11.10 7.56 -4.42
CA GLN A 265 12.46 7.06 -4.63
C GLN A 265 12.54 5.66 -5.29
N THR A 266 11.48 5.21 -5.95
CA THR A 266 11.51 3.97 -6.75
C THR A 266 11.93 4.28 -8.18
N ASN A 267 12.94 3.58 -8.69
CA ASN A 267 13.34 3.60 -10.08
C ASN A 267 12.36 2.75 -10.91
N LYS A 268 11.69 3.37 -11.91
CA LYS A 268 10.68 2.71 -12.74
C LYS A 268 11.29 1.64 -13.65
N ALA A 269 12.40 1.93 -14.30
CA ALA A 269 13.07 0.99 -15.21
C ALA A 269 13.54 -0.27 -14.46
N ALA A 270 14.22 -0.10 -13.31
CA ALA A 270 14.64 -1.21 -12.46
C ALA A 270 13.45 -2.04 -11.93
N LEU A 271 12.31 -1.40 -11.65
CA LEU A 271 11.08 -2.11 -11.28
C LEU A 271 10.58 -2.99 -12.42
N ILE A 272 10.54 -2.47 -13.65
CA ILE A 272 10.09 -3.19 -14.84
C ILE A 272 11.00 -4.38 -15.12
N GLU A 273 12.32 -4.20 -15.05
CA GLU A 273 13.31 -5.28 -15.19
C GLU A 273 13.12 -6.37 -14.12
N ASN A 274 12.96 -5.98 -12.87
CA ASN A 274 12.72 -6.92 -11.76
C ASN A 274 11.44 -7.73 -11.97
N ILE A 275 10.35 -7.10 -12.43
CA ILE A 275 9.11 -7.81 -12.77
C ILE A 275 9.36 -8.84 -13.89
N ALA A 276 10.09 -8.45 -14.94
CA ALA A 276 10.42 -9.36 -16.05
C ALA A 276 11.28 -10.55 -15.59
N GLU A 277 12.25 -10.35 -14.71
CA GLU A 277 13.06 -11.41 -14.10
C GLU A 277 12.22 -12.38 -13.27
N LEU A 278 11.32 -11.86 -12.41
CA LEU A 278 10.43 -12.68 -11.58
C LEU A 278 9.46 -13.54 -12.44
N VAL A 279 9.03 -13.02 -13.58
CA VAL A 279 8.23 -13.79 -14.56
C VAL A 279 9.07 -14.88 -15.23
N LYS A 280 10.30 -14.57 -15.63
CA LYS A 280 11.25 -15.52 -16.23
C LYS A 280 11.60 -16.66 -15.26
N ASP A 281 11.80 -16.32 -13.98
CA ASP A 281 12.11 -17.26 -12.89
C ASP A 281 10.87 -18.05 -12.42
N LYS A 282 9.68 -17.79 -13.00
CA LYS A 282 8.40 -18.39 -12.61
C LYS A 282 7.99 -18.15 -11.16
N LYS A 283 8.51 -17.09 -10.54
CA LYS A 283 8.08 -16.65 -9.20
C LYS A 283 6.75 -15.92 -9.25
N ILE A 284 6.47 -15.23 -10.36
CA ILE A 284 5.18 -14.62 -10.65
C ILE A 284 4.66 -15.21 -11.96
N GLU A 285 3.55 -15.93 -11.87
CA GLU A 285 2.88 -16.50 -13.02
C GLU A 285 1.69 -15.61 -13.43
N GLY A 286 1.20 -15.80 -14.65
CA GLY A 286 -0.03 -15.12 -15.10
C GLY A 286 0.20 -13.86 -15.92
N ILE A 287 1.41 -13.35 -16.04
CA ILE A 287 1.75 -12.20 -16.88
C ILE A 287 2.04 -12.68 -18.30
N SER A 288 1.49 -12.00 -19.31
CA SER A 288 1.71 -12.28 -20.73
C SER A 288 2.60 -11.26 -21.41
N ASP A 289 2.52 -9.98 -21.02
CA ASP A 289 3.30 -8.90 -21.60
C ASP A 289 3.49 -7.75 -20.59
N LEU A 290 4.56 -6.98 -20.74
CA LEU A 290 4.92 -5.87 -19.88
C LEU A 290 5.40 -4.71 -20.76
N ARG A 291 4.73 -3.55 -20.69
CA ARG A 291 5.04 -2.37 -21.48
C ARG A 291 5.09 -1.11 -20.64
N ASP A 292 6.01 -0.24 -20.97
CA ASP A 292 6.03 1.13 -20.48
C ASP A 292 5.37 2.04 -21.54
N GLU A 293 4.25 2.63 -21.17
CA GLU A 293 3.47 3.57 -21.99
C GLU A 293 3.51 4.98 -21.38
N THR A 294 4.52 5.28 -20.55
CA THR A 294 4.69 6.59 -19.89
C THR A 294 4.91 7.67 -20.94
N ASP A 295 4.13 8.73 -20.88
CA ASP A 295 4.21 9.89 -21.77
C ASP A 295 4.13 11.22 -20.98
N ARG A 296 3.93 12.32 -21.70
CA ARG A 296 3.76 13.66 -21.09
C ARG A 296 2.47 13.82 -20.27
N GLN A 297 1.52 12.92 -20.42
CA GLN A 297 0.25 12.94 -19.67
C GLN A 297 0.40 12.26 -18.30
N GLY A 298 1.44 11.46 -18.12
CA GLY A 298 1.73 10.80 -16.85
C GLY A 298 2.36 9.43 -16.98
N MET A 299 2.68 8.85 -15.84
CA MET A 299 3.23 7.51 -15.73
C MET A 299 2.16 6.46 -16.06
N ARG A 300 2.51 5.50 -16.93
CA ARG A 300 1.64 4.39 -17.30
C ARG A 300 2.46 3.14 -17.61
N VAL A 301 2.58 2.24 -16.66
CA VAL A 301 3.15 0.90 -16.88
C VAL A 301 2.00 -0.09 -17.01
N VAL A 302 1.96 -0.84 -18.10
CA VAL A 302 0.89 -1.78 -18.45
C VAL A 302 1.41 -3.20 -18.36
N ILE A 303 0.77 -4.01 -17.52
CA ILE A 303 1.04 -5.44 -17.35
C ILE A 303 -0.16 -6.21 -17.88
N GLU A 304 -0.02 -6.85 -19.05
CA GLU A 304 -1.06 -7.70 -19.60
C GLU A 304 -1.06 -9.09 -18.94
N LEU A 305 -2.23 -9.59 -18.61
CA LEU A 305 -2.40 -10.88 -17.97
C LEU A 305 -2.82 -11.97 -18.97
N LYS A 306 -2.48 -13.22 -18.68
CA LYS A 306 -3.00 -14.37 -19.39
C LYS A 306 -4.49 -14.53 -19.10
N ARG A 307 -5.26 -15.14 -20.02
CA ARG A 307 -6.73 -15.28 -19.90
C ARG A 307 -7.21 -15.97 -18.61
N GLU A 308 -6.39 -16.88 -18.10
CA GLU A 308 -6.76 -17.72 -16.95
C GLU A 308 -6.22 -17.22 -15.63
N SER A 309 -5.54 -16.06 -15.62
CA SER A 309 -4.93 -15.47 -14.43
C SER A 309 -5.96 -14.66 -13.65
N GLN A 310 -5.89 -14.74 -12.33
CA GLN A 310 -6.63 -13.89 -11.43
C GLN A 310 -5.85 -12.60 -11.19
N PRO A 311 -6.40 -11.44 -11.59
CA PRO A 311 -5.67 -10.17 -11.54
C PRO A 311 -5.25 -9.77 -10.12
N GLU A 312 -6.10 -10.01 -9.12
CA GLU A 312 -5.84 -9.67 -7.71
C GLU A 312 -4.65 -10.48 -7.16
N ALA A 313 -4.60 -11.78 -7.42
CA ALA A 313 -3.51 -12.64 -6.97
C ALA A 313 -2.17 -12.24 -7.61
N VAL A 314 -2.17 -11.88 -8.90
CA VAL A 314 -0.97 -11.38 -9.58
C VAL A 314 -0.55 -10.04 -8.99
N LEU A 315 -1.48 -9.12 -8.75
CA LEU A 315 -1.21 -7.81 -8.15
C LEU A 315 -0.64 -7.94 -6.74
N ASN A 316 -1.20 -8.83 -5.92
CA ASN A 316 -0.69 -9.10 -4.57
C ASN A 316 0.73 -9.67 -4.60
N ASN A 317 1.03 -10.59 -5.54
CA ASN A 317 2.39 -11.09 -5.74
C ASN A 317 3.37 -10.00 -6.18
N LEU A 318 2.94 -9.07 -7.04
CA LEU A 318 3.73 -7.90 -7.42
C LEU A 318 4.03 -7.02 -6.21
N PHE A 319 3.06 -6.72 -5.35
CA PHE A 319 3.28 -5.96 -4.12
C PHE A 319 4.20 -6.67 -3.12
N LYS A 320 4.16 -7.99 -3.06
CA LYS A 320 5.02 -8.78 -2.15
C LYS A 320 6.48 -8.86 -2.62
N HIS A 321 6.69 -9.01 -3.91
CA HIS A 321 8.01 -9.37 -4.45
C HIS A 321 8.74 -8.24 -5.16
N THR A 322 8.12 -7.06 -5.31
CA THR A 322 8.70 -5.93 -6.04
C THR A 322 8.62 -4.63 -5.26
N ALA A 323 9.32 -3.60 -5.76
CA ALA A 323 9.28 -2.25 -5.22
C ALA A 323 7.93 -1.50 -5.48
N MET A 324 6.91 -2.16 -6.04
CA MET A 324 5.54 -1.61 -6.08
C MET A 324 4.99 -1.37 -4.66
N ARG A 325 5.56 -2.00 -3.65
CA ARG A 325 5.31 -1.71 -2.25
C ARG A 325 6.65 -1.63 -1.53
N SER A 326 6.95 -0.49 -0.94
CA SER A 326 8.21 -0.25 -0.26
C SER A 326 8.00 0.35 1.14
N SER A 327 9.03 0.27 1.97
CA SER A 327 9.03 0.89 3.30
C SER A 327 9.90 2.13 3.28
N PHE A 328 9.32 3.29 3.59
CA PHE A 328 10.05 4.53 3.83
C PHE A 328 10.38 4.64 5.32
N PHE A 329 11.67 4.56 5.65
CA PHE A 329 12.14 4.69 7.03
C PHE A 329 12.39 6.15 7.34
N VAL A 330 11.52 6.73 8.17
CA VAL A 330 11.65 8.12 8.62
C VAL A 330 12.74 8.21 9.68
N ASN A 331 13.63 9.18 9.52
CA ASN A 331 14.58 9.62 10.53
C ASN A 331 14.71 11.15 10.44
N MET A 332 14.04 11.86 11.35
CA MET A 332 13.98 13.33 11.37
C MET A 332 15.19 13.92 12.06
N LEU A 333 16.38 13.60 11.57
CA LEU A 333 17.65 14.12 12.05
C LEU A 333 18.01 15.42 11.32
N ALA A 334 18.20 16.50 12.06
CA ALA A 334 18.59 17.82 11.54
C ALA A 334 19.61 18.50 12.45
N LEU A 335 20.26 19.53 11.96
CA LEU A 335 21.15 20.39 12.77
C LEU A 335 20.30 21.42 13.51
N VAL A 336 20.36 21.37 14.84
CA VAL A 336 19.81 22.38 15.75
C VAL A 336 20.99 23.04 16.45
N ASP A 337 21.18 24.33 16.22
CA ASP A 337 22.33 25.09 16.72
C ASP A 337 23.68 24.42 16.43
N GLY A 338 23.83 23.87 15.22
CA GLY A 338 25.04 23.21 14.77
C GLY A 338 25.24 21.79 15.33
N GLN A 339 24.31 21.26 16.11
CA GLN A 339 24.37 19.90 16.65
C GLN A 339 23.34 18.98 16.00
N PRO A 340 23.69 17.74 15.64
CA PRO A 340 22.74 16.79 15.10
C PRO A 340 21.75 16.33 16.17
N LYS A 341 20.46 16.53 15.93
CA LYS A 341 19.38 16.16 16.83
C LYS A 341 18.23 15.48 16.06
N VAL A 342 17.72 14.39 16.58
CA VAL A 342 16.45 13.82 16.11
C VAL A 342 15.32 14.62 16.73
N ILE A 343 14.43 15.14 15.89
CA ILE A 343 13.36 16.05 16.28
C ILE A 343 11.99 15.43 15.97
N SER A 344 11.01 15.72 16.80
CA SER A 344 9.59 15.43 16.56
C SER A 344 8.98 16.44 15.58
N LEU A 345 7.77 16.15 15.08
CA LEU A 345 7.02 17.11 14.25
C LEU A 345 6.81 18.44 14.99
N LYS A 346 6.43 18.40 16.26
CA LYS A 346 6.21 19.61 17.08
C LYS A 346 7.48 20.43 17.23
N GLU A 347 8.62 19.80 17.53
CA GLU A 347 9.91 20.49 17.64
C GLU A 347 10.32 21.13 16.31
N ALA A 348 10.13 20.44 15.17
CA ALA A 348 10.42 21.00 13.86
C ALA A 348 9.61 22.27 13.58
N LEU A 349 8.32 22.28 13.90
CA LEU A 349 7.44 23.45 13.77
C LEU A 349 7.83 24.57 14.74
N GLN A 350 8.20 24.24 15.97
CA GLN A 350 8.64 25.22 16.98
C GLN A 350 9.93 25.91 16.55
N HIS A 351 10.97 25.16 16.15
CA HIS A 351 12.21 25.74 15.66
C HIS A 351 12.02 26.64 14.45
N TYR A 352 11.11 26.27 13.55
CA TYR A 352 10.75 27.14 12.43
C TYR A 352 10.10 28.43 12.91
N ILE A 353 9.14 28.40 13.84
CA ILE A 353 8.47 29.62 14.39
C ILE A 353 9.50 30.50 15.08
N GLU A 354 10.36 29.93 15.95
CA GLU A 354 11.42 30.64 16.64
C GLU A 354 12.37 31.34 15.67
N PHE A 355 12.80 30.64 14.64
CA PHE A 355 13.65 31.19 13.60
C PHE A 355 12.95 32.32 12.84
N ARG A 356 11.69 32.17 12.47
CA ARG A 356 10.91 33.22 11.82
C ARG A 356 10.76 34.46 12.70
N GLN A 357 10.57 34.29 14.01
CA GLN A 357 10.57 35.43 14.95
C GLN A 357 11.89 36.21 14.92
N VAL A 358 13.03 35.52 14.90
CA VAL A 358 14.35 36.13 14.78
C VAL A 358 14.48 36.89 13.47
N VAL A 359 14.13 36.29 12.34
CA VAL A 359 14.20 36.94 11.01
C VAL A 359 13.33 38.19 10.95
N ILE A 360 12.08 38.14 11.40
CA ILE A 360 11.17 39.29 11.39
C ILE A 360 11.66 40.36 12.35
N THR A 361 12.16 40.01 13.52
CA THR A 361 12.73 40.95 14.48
C THR A 361 13.93 41.68 13.89
N ARG A 362 14.86 40.96 13.28
CA ARG A 362 16.05 41.54 12.62
C ARG A 362 15.66 42.44 11.45
N ARG A 363 14.77 42.00 10.58
CA ARG A 363 14.20 42.80 9.49
C ARG A 363 13.58 44.09 10.01
N SER A 364 12.76 44.01 11.05
CA SER A 364 12.07 45.16 11.61
C SER A 364 13.04 46.16 12.23
N LYS A 365 14.11 45.69 12.91
CA LYS A 365 15.18 46.54 13.42
C LYS A 365 15.93 47.25 12.29
N PHE A 366 16.27 46.55 11.21
CA PHE A 366 16.91 47.12 10.05
C PHE A 366 16.05 48.18 9.38
N LEU A 367 14.78 47.91 9.14
CA LEU A 367 13.82 48.84 8.56
C LEU A 367 13.60 50.04 9.48
N LEU A 368 13.54 49.85 10.80
CA LEU A 368 13.43 50.93 11.77
C LEU A 368 14.65 51.87 11.70
N LYS A 369 15.86 51.30 11.68
CA LYS A 369 17.11 52.08 11.54
C LYS A 369 17.12 52.89 10.24
N GLN A 370 16.69 52.29 9.12
CA GLN A 370 16.58 53.04 7.86
C GLN A 370 15.50 54.14 7.91
N ALA A 371 14.33 53.82 8.47
CA ALA A 371 13.25 54.81 8.59
C ALA A 371 13.62 55.97 9.51
N GLU A 372 14.27 55.70 10.65
CA GLU A 372 14.77 56.76 11.55
C GLU A 372 15.84 57.62 10.87
N ALA A 373 16.78 57.02 10.12
CA ALA A 373 17.75 57.79 9.35
C ALA A 373 17.09 58.63 8.25
N ARG A 374 16.06 58.14 7.58
CA ARG A 374 15.31 58.88 6.57
C ARG A 374 14.48 60.00 7.20
N ALA A 375 13.78 59.74 8.32
CA ALA A 375 13.02 60.73 9.06
C ALA A 375 13.90 61.87 9.52
N HIS A 376 15.12 61.60 10.03
CA HIS A 376 16.08 62.56 10.43
C HIS A 376 16.47 63.54 9.30
N ILE A 377 16.70 63.02 8.08
CA ILE A 377 16.97 63.83 6.90
C ILE A 377 15.74 64.64 6.52
N LEU A 378 14.55 64.03 6.45
CA LEU A 378 13.30 64.72 6.10
C LEU A 378 12.93 65.83 7.09
N GLU A 379 13.19 65.64 8.38
CA GLU A 379 13.02 66.65 9.42
C GLU A 379 13.90 67.89 9.14
N GLY A 380 15.19 67.69 8.80
CA GLY A 380 16.09 68.76 8.40
C GLY A 380 15.62 69.49 7.14
N LEU A 381 15.14 68.81 6.14
CA LEU A 381 14.58 69.35 4.92
C LEU A 381 13.29 70.15 5.20
N LYS A 382 12.44 69.72 6.13
CA LYS A 382 11.26 70.48 6.57
C LYS A 382 11.64 71.77 7.23
N ILE A 383 12.60 71.76 8.17
CA ILE A 383 13.10 72.97 8.80
C ILE A 383 13.66 73.92 7.75
N ALA A 384 14.40 73.47 6.76
CA ALA A 384 14.92 74.23 5.66
C ALA A 384 13.84 74.89 4.78
N LEU A 385 12.76 74.18 4.50
CA LEU A 385 11.61 74.64 3.71
C LEU A 385 10.76 75.66 4.48
N ASP A 386 10.65 75.51 5.79
CA ASP A 386 9.95 76.49 6.68
C ASP A 386 10.73 77.79 6.79
N HIS A 387 12.06 77.73 6.60
CA HIS A 387 12.94 78.96 6.70
C HIS A 387 13.74 79.22 5.42
N ILE A 388 13.13 78.98 4.25
CA ILE A 388 13.81 78.86 2.94
C ILE A 388 14.64 80.07 2.59
N ASP A 389 14.12 81.32 2.77
CA ASP A 389 14.84 82.52 2.46
C ASP A 389 16.10 82.75 3.34
N ALA A 390 16.00 82.40 4.62
CA ALA A 390 17.10 82.45 5.55
C ALA A 390 18.18 81.42 5.22
N VAL A 391 17.78 80.21 4.80
CA VAL A 391 18.68 79.10 4.38
C VAL A 391 19.42 79.49 3.11
N ILE A 392 18.71 80.00 2.09
CA ILE A 392 19.31 80.47 0.83
C ILE A 392 20.28 81.64 1.09
N LYS A 393 19.92 82.53 1.92
CA LYS A 393 20.79 83.70 2.32
C LYS A 393 22.05 83.13 2.98
N THR A 394 21.96 82.22 3.93
CA THR A 394 23.11 81.65 4.65
C THR A 394 24.04 80.92 3.70
N ILE A 395 23.51 80.17 2.72
CA ILE A 395 24.30 79.45 1.72
C ILE A 395 25.04 80.42 0.79
N ARG A 396 24.38 81.50 0.35
CA ARG A 396 24.97 82.54 -0.54
C ARG A 396 26.03 83.41 0.15
N GLU A 397 25.93 83.64 1.43
CA GLU A 397 26.89 84.38 2.23
C GLU A 397 28.15 83.57 2.57
N SER A 398 28.13 82.24 2.45
CA SER A 398 29.25 81.33 2.72
C SER A 398 30.16 81.18 1.49
N GLN A 399 31.49 81.28 1.72
CA GLN A 399 32.48 81.15 0.62
C GLN A 399 32.74 79.74 0.17
N THR A 400 32.55 78.79 1.03
CA THR A 400 32.75 77.36 0.73
C THR A 400 31.55 76.49 1.18
N ALA A 401 31.38 75.36 0.58
CA ALA A 401 30.35 74.36 0.97
C ALA A 401 30.54 73.88 2.42
N GLU A 402 31.78 73.81 2.92
CA GLU A 402 32.06 73.46 4.31
C GLU A 402 31.64 74.52 5.30
N GLU A 403 31.88 75.80 4.92
CA GLU A 403 31.45 76.97 5.71
C GLU A 403 29.92 77.02 5.71
N ALA A 404 29.29 76.91 4.57
CA ALA A 404 27.82 76.85 4.47
C ALA A 404 27.22 75.76 5.37
N ARG A 405 27.82 74.52 5.37
CA ARG A 405 27.40 73.47 6.25
C ARG A 405 27.49 73.84 7.73
N LYS A 406 28.63 74.36 8.17
CA LYS A 406 28.84 74.87 9.57
C LYS A 406 27.83 75.93 9.96
N ASN A 407 27.58 76.86 9.09
CA ASN A 407 26.67 78.03 9.33
C ASN A 407 25.21 77.47 9.42
N LEU A 408 24.80 76.56 8.57
CA LEU A 408 23.49 75.92 8.64
C LEU A 408 23.31 75.07 9.94
N MET A 409 24.33 74.34 10.34
CA MET A 409 24.31 73.60 11.61
C MET A 409 24.13 74.51 12.82
N THR A 410 24.88 75.64 12.87
CA THR A 410 24.86 76.54 14.01
C THR A 410 23.57 77.40 14.06
N ARG A 411 23.10 77.85 12.91
CA ARG A 411 21.96 78.77 12.84
C ARG A 411 20.61 78.06 13.02
N PHE A 412 20.47 76.92 12.44
CA PHE A 412 19.19 76.10 12.45
C PHE A 412 19.22 74.86 13.36
N LYS A 413 20.33 74.74 14.15
CA LYS A 413 20.55 73.56 15.03
C LYS A 413 20.42 72.19 14.30
N LEU A 414 20.93 72.14 13.06
CA LEU A 414 20.89 70.98 12.23
C LEU A 414 22.08 70.06 12.49
N SER A 415 21.90 68.77 12.32
CA SER A 415 23.01 67.80 12.27
C SER A 415 23.82 67.94 10.98
N GLN A 416 25.03 67.40 10.97
CA GLN A 416 25.87 67.38 9.78
C GLN A 416 25.21 66.76 8.58
N LEU A 417 24.49 65.63 8.79
CA LEU A 417 23.76 64.87 7.74
C LEU A 417 22.58 65.71 7.20
N GLN A 418 21.84 66.38 8.07
CA GLN A 418 20.75 67.25 7.68
C GLN A 418 21.26 68.47 6.88
N ALA A 419 22.32 69.13 7.34
CA ALA A 419 22.93 70.25 6.64
C ALA A 419 23.49 69.85 5.26
N GLN A 420 24.11 68.70 5.17
CA GLN A 420 24.58 68.16 3.89
C GLN A 420 23.42 67.87 2.93
N ALA A 421 22.36 67.25 3.41
CA ALA A 421 21.16 66.93 2.59
C ALA A 421 20.48 68.24 2.08
N ILE A 422 20.53 69.33 2.85
CA ILE A 422 20.04 70.60 2.41
C ILE A 422 20.92 71.19 1.31
N LEU A 423 22.26 71.13 1.43
CA LEU A 423 23.19 71.57 0.39
C LEU A 423 23.07 70.78 -0.91
N ASP A 424 22.79 69.50 -0.82
CA ASP A 424 22.61 68.62 -1.96
C ASP A 424 21.21 68.75 -2.58
N MET A 425 20.31 69.50 -2.00
CA MET A 425 18.93 69.64 -2.44
C MET A 425 18.86 70.40 -3.77
N GLN A 426 18.18 69.74 -4.76
CA GLN A 426 17.97 70.39 -6.06
C GLN A 426 16.97 71.58 -5.95
N LEU A 427 17.21 72.67 -6.63
CA LEU A 427 16.33 73.82 -6.66
C LEU A 427 14.90 73.57 -7.05
N ARG A 428 14.64 72.57 -7.89
CA ARG A 428 13.27 72.11 -8.28
C ARG A 428 12.43 71.68 -7.08
N ARG A 429 13.05 71.17 -6.00
CA ARG A 429 12.36 70.72 -4.78
C ARG A 429 11.80 71.82 -3.94
N LEU A 430 12.10 73.10 -4.30
CA LEU A 430 11.54 74.25 -3.65
C LEU A 430 10.14 74.66 -4.13
N ALA A 431 9.65 74.05 -5.20
CA ALA A 431 8.28 74.21 -5.71
C ALA A 431 7.23 73.72 -4.72
N GLY A 432 6.08 74.36 -4.64
CA GLY A 432 5.04 74.14 -3.63
C GLY A 432 4.55 72.65 -3.62
N LEU A 433 4.41 72.03 -4.83
CA LEU A 433 4.04 70.63 -4.96
C LEU A 433 5.10 69.66 -4.41
N GLU A 434 6.37 69.98 -4.51
CA GLU A 434 7.46 69.15 -3.98
C GLU A 434 7.60 69.30 -2.46
N ARG A 435 7.26 70.49 -1.87
CA ARG A 435 7.14 70.64 -0.44
C ARG A 435 6.10 69.73 0.16
N GLN A 436 4.91 69.62 -0.44
CA GLN A 436 3.87 68.74 0.03
C GLN A 436 4.32 67.27 0.00
N LYS A 437 5.04 66.84 -1.04
CA LYS A 437 5.59 65.50 -1.11
C LYS A 437 6.56 65.18 0.02
N ILE A 438 7.38 66.09 0.42
CA ILE A 438 8.32 65.91 1.56
C ILE A 438 7.55 65.77 2.88
N GLU A 439 6.52 66.63 3.07
CA GLU A 439 5.65 66.53 4.27
C GLU A 439 4.88 65.19 4.30
N ASP A 440 4.33 64.74 3.17
CA ASP A 440 3.62 63.50 3.06
C ASP A 440 4.56 62.30 3.30
N GLU A 441 5.76 62.29 2.68
CA GLU A 441 6.79 61.28 2.91
C GLU A 441 7.21 61.21 4.39
N TYR A 442 7.41 62.36 5.04
CA TYR A 442 7.74 62.42 6.46
C TYR A 442 6.64 61.81 7.32
N ALA A 443 5.38 62.16 7.05
CA ALA A 443 4.24 61.58 7.79
C ALA A 443 4.14 60.05 7.62
N GLU A 444 4.39 59.52 6.41
CA GLU A 444 4.43 58.09 6.15
C GLU A 444 5.58 57.40 6.89
N VAL A 445 6.77 58.00 6.86
CA VAL A 445 7.94 57.43 7.54
C VAL A 445 7.72 57.42 9.05
N ILE A 446 7.13 58.48 9.66
CA ILE A 446 6.81 58.51 11.10
C ILE A 446 5.77 57.43 11.46
N LYS A 447 4.75 57.20 10.62
CA LYS A 447 3.79 56.11 10.82
C LYS A 447 4.51 54.74 10.78
N SER A 448 5.42 54.55 9.84
CA SER A 448 6.23 53.32 9.72
C SER A 448 7.13 53.12 10.95
N ILE A 449 7.76 54.15 11.46
CA ILE A 449 8.57 54.12 12.71
C ILE A 449 7.70 53.71 13.90
N SER A 450 6.52 54.34 14.05
CA SER A 450 5.59 54.01 15.14
C SER A 450 5.14 52.54 15.05
N TYR A 451 4.77 52.07 13.88
CA TYR A 451 4.40 50.65 13.64
C TYR A 451 5.55 49.70 13.97
N LEU A 452 6.77 49.95 13.47
CA LEU A 452 7.93 49.11 13.72
C LEU A 452 8.33 49.07 15.20
N LYS A 453 8.24 50.19 15.90
CA LYS A 453 8.50 50.28 17.36
C LYS A 453 7.45 49.45 18.14
N ASP A 454 6.19 49.59 17.78
CA ASP A 454 5.10 48.84 18.40
C ASP A 454 5.23 47.31 18.10
N LEU A 455 5.60 46.94 16.87
CA LEU A 455 5.87 45.56 16.51
C LEU A 455 7.03 44.94 17.33
N LEU A 456 8.13 45.68 17.47
CA LEU A 456 9.30 45.23 18.23
C LEU A 456 9.04 45.15 19.74
N ALA A 457 8.15 46.02 20.27
CA ALA A 457 7.73 46.00 21.68
C ALA A 457 6.79 44.85 22.02
N ASN A 458 6.12 44.28 21.03
CA ASN A 458 5.05 43.27 21.23
C ASN A 458 5.34 41.95 20.49
N PRO A 459 6.04 40.99 21.10
CA PRO A 459 6.37 39.70 20.45
C PRO A 459 5.14 38.94 19.89
N LYS A 460 3.97 39.08 20.51
CA LYS A 460 2.71 38.52 20.00
C LYS A 460 2.34 39.00 18.60
N LYS A 461 2.62 40.27 18.28
CA LYS A 461 2.36 40.83 16.94
C LYS A 461 3.26 40.19 15.89
N ILE A 462 4.50 39.81 16.26
CA ILE A 462 5.42 39.10 15.37
C ILE A 462 4.86 37.69 15.06
N LEU A 463 4.29 37.02 16.05
CA LEU A 463 3.62 35.70 15.84
C LEU A 463 2.41 35.80 14.89
N TYR A 464 1.59 36.87 15.03
CA TYR A 464 0.49 37.12 14.10
C TYR A 464 0.97 37.38 12.68
N LEU A 465 2.09 38.09 12.49
CA LEU A 465 2.70 38.29 11.18
C LEU A 465 3.16 36.95 10.56
N ILE A 466 3.71 36.02 11.38
CA ILE A 466 4.07 34.70 10.90
C ILE A 466 2.82 33.96 10.44
N LYS A 467 1.71 34.05 11.17
CA LYS A 467 0.43 33.43 10.80
C LYS A 467 -0.13 34.02 9.50
N ASP A 468 -0.04 35.34 9.32
CA ASP A 468 -0.43 36.02 8.07
C ASP A 468 0.46 35.56 6.91
N ASP A 469 1.78 35.44 7.12
CA ASP A 469 2.73 34.87 6.15
C ASP A 469 2.33 33.43 5.73
N MET A 470 1.95 32.59 6.70
CA MET A 470 1.51 31.22 6.40
C MET A 470 0.22 31.17 5.58
N THR A 471 -0.71 32.06 5.90
CA THR A 471 -1.98 32.19 5.14
C THR A 471 -1.72 32.68 3.71
N GLU A 472 -0.84 33.65 3.53
CA GLU A 472 -0.46 34.13 2.20
C GLU A 472 0.23 33.03 1.37
N LEU A 473 1.20 32.32 1.97
CA LEU A 473 1.92 31.23 1.30
C LEU A 473 0.97 30.10 0.90
N LYS A 474 0.06 29.72 1.79
CA LYS A 474 -0.99 28.71 1.50
C LYS A 474 -1.86 29.14 0.32
N ASN A 475 -2.28 30.41 0.27
CA ASN A 475 -3.12 30.91 -0.83
C ASN A 475 -2.35 31.02 -2.16
N LYS A 476 -1.05 31.30 -2.11
CA LYS A 476 -0.21 31.53 -3.30
C LYS A 476 0.34 30.25 -3.91
N TYR A 477 0.69 29.26 -3.09
CA TYR A 477 1.40 28.03 -3.49
C TYR A 477 0.73 26.74 -3.03
N GLY A 478 -0.37 26.82 -2.25
CA GLY A 478 -1.07 25.65 -1.75
C GLY A 478 -1.68 24.84 -2.88
N ASP A 479 -1.53 23.53 -2.81
CA ASP A 479 -2.07 22.56 -3.72
C ASP A 479 -2.71 21.37 -2.97
N LYS A 480 -3.40 20.52 -3.72
CA LYS A 480 -4.00 19.32 -3.16
C LYS A 480 -2.92 18.28 -2.80
N ARG A 481 -3.19 17.52 -1.74
CA ARG A 481 -2.39 16.34 -1.39
C ARG A 481 -2.34 15.38 -2.58
N ARG A 482 -1.16 14.85 -2.87
CA ARG A 482 -0.91 13.85 -3.92
C ARG A 482 -1.02 12.44 -3.36
N THR A 483 -0.37 12.18 -2.21
CA THR A 483 -0.34 10.86 -1.58
C THR A 483 -1.63 10.57 -0.81
N GLU A 484 -2.27 9.46 -1.10
CA GLU A 484 -3.44 8.96 -0.37
C GLU A 484 -3.03 8.24 0.91
N ILE A 485 -3.81 8.36 1.99
CA ILE A 485 -3.55 7.65 3.25
C ILE A 485 -4.76 6.80 3.57
N LEU A 486 -4.56 5.48 3.66
CA LEU A 486 -5.56 4.51 4.08
C LEU A 486 -5.37 4.17 5.56
N ASP A 487 -6.42 4.40 6.36
CA ASP A 487 -6.38 4.19 7.82
C ASP A 487 -6.28 2.70 8.21
N GLN A 488 -6.91 1.83 7.41
CA GLN A 488 -6.85 0.39 7.58
C GLN A 488 -6.44 -0.24 6.25
N GLY A 489 -5.29 -0.87 6.21
CA GLY A 489 -4.85 -1.68 5.08
C GLY A 489 -4.34 -3.03 5.60
N LYS A 490 -4.59 -4.13 4.87
CA LYS A 490 -3.86 -5.38 5.10
C LYS A 490 -2.37 -5.09 4.93
N LEU A 491 -1.66 -4.99 6.04
CA LEU A 491 -0.22 -4.68 6.04
C LEU A 491 0.61 -5.86 5.56
N ASP A 492 0.16 -7.07 5.86
CA ASP A 492 0.82 -8.31 5.45
C ASP A 492 -0.12 -9.15 4.57
N PHE A 493 0.38 -9.57 3.41
CA PHE A 493 -0.26 -10.60 2.62
C PHE A 493 -0.01 -11.95 3.30
N THR A 494 -1.08 -12.67 3.61
CA THR A 494 -0.97 -14.06 4.01
C THR A 494 -0.59 -14.89 2.78
N GLU A 495 -0.01 -16.08 2.97
CA GLU A 495 0.25 -17.00 1.84
C GLU A 495 -1.04 -17.29 1.08
N GLU A 496 -2.16 -17.29 1.77
CA GLU A 496 -3.50 -17.51 1.22
C GLU A 496 -3.93 -16.39 0.24
N ASP A 497 -3.61 -15.11 0.54
CA ASP A 497 -3.93 -13.96 -0.35
C ASP A 497 -3.19 -14.00 -1.70
N LEU A 498 -2.18 -14.83 -1.82
CA LEU A 498 -1.36 -15.00 -3.03
C LEU A 498 -1.80 -16.17 -3.91
N ILE A 499 -2.68 -17.02 -3.39
CA ILE A 499 -3.16 -18.21 -4.07
C ILE A 499 -4.43 -17.86 -4.84
N PRO A 500 -4.52 -18.21 -6.13
CA PRO A 500 -5.72 -17.94 -6.89
C PRO A 500 -6.89 -18.82 -6.41
N HIS A 501 -8.09 -18.24 -6.36
CA HIS A 501 -9.32 -19.01 -6.19
C HIS A 501 -9.56 -19.91 -7.40
N GLU A 502 -9.52 -21.20 -7.22
CA GLU A 502 -9.79 -22.17 -8.27
C GLU A 502 -10.62 -23.34 -7.73
N ARG A 503 -11.68 -23.69 -8.43
CA ARG A 503 -12.41 -24.94 -8.10
C ARG A 503 -11.59 -26.15 -8.50
N VAL A 504 -11.32 -26.99 -7.52
CA VAL A 504 -10.52 -28.22 -7.68
C VAL A 504 -11.31 -29.45 -7.25
N VAL A 505 -10.99 -30.56 -7.85
CA VAL A 505 -11.42 -31.89 -7.42
C VAL A 505 -10.30 -32.48 -6.57
N VAL A 506 -10.59 -32.73 -5.31
CA VAL A 506 -9.71 -33.43 -4.38
C VAL A 506 -10.08 -34.90 -4.41
N THR A 507 -9.12 -35.80 -4.70
CA THR A 507 -9.29 -37.25 -4.73
C THR A 507 -8.42 -37.91 -3.70
N LEU A 508 -8.97 -38.88 -2.98
CA LEU A 508 -8.27 -39.73 -2.04
C LEU A 508 -8.45 -41.19 -2.44
N SER A 509 -7.35 -41.91 -2.55
CA SER A 509 -7.38 -43.35 -2.88
C SER A 509 -7.50 -44.27 -1.64
N SER A 510 -7.84 -45.51 -1.82
CA SER A 510 -7.96 -46.51 -0.75
C SER A 510 -6.64 -46.75 -0.01
N ARG A 511 -5.50 -46.52 -0.64
CA ARG A 511 -4.15 -46.56 -0.04
C ARG A 511 -3.71 -45.23 0.55
N GLY A 512 -4.57 -44.19 0.58
CA GLY A 512 -4.32 -42.92 1.19
C GLY A 512 -3.50 -41.95 0.33
N PHE A 513 -3.51 -42.06 -1.01
CA PHE A 513 -2.91 -41.06 -1.89
C PHE A 513 -3.90 -39.94 -2.18
N ILE A 514 -3.50 -38.71 -1.89
CA ILE A 514 -4.32 -37.53 -2.08
C ILE A 514 -3.70 -36.60 -3.12
N LYS A 515 -4.54 -35.92 -3.91
CA LYS A 515 -4.18 -34.88 -4.86
C LYS A 515 -5.35 -33.94 -5.11
N ARG A 516 -5.05 -32.73 -5.59
CA ARG A 516 -6.05 -31.79 -6.13
C ARG A 516 -5.81 -31.57 -7.62
N ILE A 517 -6.88 -31.43 -8.39
CA ILE A 517 -6.81 -31.15 -9.83
C ILE A 517 -7.90 -30.15 -10.19
N PRO A 518 -7.63 -29.15 -11.06
CA PRO A 518 -8.64 -28.21 -11.53
C PRO A 518 -9.88 -28.91 -12.07
N ALA A 519 -11.06 -28.51 -11.58
CA ALA A 519 -12.34 -29.14 -11.95
C ALA A 519 -12.63 -29.06 -13.45
N ARG A 520 -12.11 -28.01 -14.15
CA ARG A 520 -12.22 -27.81 -15.60
C ARG A 520 -11.58 -28.91 -16.45
N LEU A 521 -10.67 -29.70 -15.91
CA LEU A 521 -10.02 -30.79 -16.62
C LEU A 521 -10.90 -32.06 -16.76
N TYR A 522 -12.07 -32.07 -16.11
CA TYR A 522 -13.06 -33.15 -16.22
C TYR A 522 -14.22 -32.73 -17.14
N ALA A 523 -14.14 -33.14 -18.42
CA ALA A 523 -15.15 -32.79 -19.42
C ALA A 523 -16.49 -33.49 -19.16
N LEU A 524 -17.60 -32.82 -19.50
CA LEU A 524 -18.96 -33.37 -19.46
C LEU A 524 -19.10 -34.55 -20.43
N GLN A 525 -19.80 -35.60 -19.99
CA GLN A 525 -20.13 -36.80 -20.77
C GLN A 525 -21.63 -37.12 -20.68
N HIS A 526 -22.11 -37.96 -21.57
CA HIS A 526 -23.49 -38.44 -21.53
C HIS A 526 -23.64 -39.66 -20.62
N ARG A 527 -24.81 -39.81 -20.04
CA ARG A 527 -25.20 -40.97 -19.25
C ARG A 527 -24.88 -42.30 -19.98
N GLY A 528 -24.33 -43.27 -19.26
CA GLY A 528 -24.01 -44.61 -19.80
C GLY A 528 -22.72 -44.68 -20.61
N GLY A 529 -21.89 -43.62 -20.64
CA GLY A 529 -20.57 -43.62 -21.23
C GLY A 529 -19.58 -44.52 -20.46
N LYS A 530 -18.44 -44.87 -21.11
CA LYS A 530 -17.37 -45.67 -20.46
C LYS A 530 -16.52 -44.83 -19.47
N GLY A 531 -16.67 -43.52 -19.48
CA GLY A 531 -15.86 -42.61 -18.64
C GLY A 531 -14.47 -42.33 -19.23
N ILE A 532 -13.70 -41.50 -18.48
CA ILE A 532 -12.30 -41.19 -18.75
C ILE A 532 -11.44 -41.59 -17.56
N ILE A 533 -10.20 -42.03 -17.79
CA ILE A 533 -9.27 -42.35 -16.72
C ILE A 533 -8.99 -41.08 -15.92
N GLY A 534 -9.42 -41.03 -14.64
CA GLY A 534 -9.23 -39.94 -13.73
C GLY A 534 -7.99 -40.10 -12.84
N GLN A 535 -7.58 -41.33 -12.59
CA GLN A 535 -6.36 -41.65 -11.85
C GLN A 535 -5.86 -43.02 -12.33
N VAL A 536 -4.57 -43.15 -12.62
CA VAL A 536 -3.96 -44.46 -12.84
C VAL A 536 -3.74 -45.06 -11.47
N THR A 537 -4.52 -46.09 -11.17
CA THR A 537 -4.33 -46.93 -10.00
C THR A 537 -3.43 -48.12 -10.40
N ARG A 538 -2.47 -48.49 -9.56
CA ARG A 538 -1.78 -49.77 -9.67
C ARG A 538 -2.74 -50.86 -9.18
N GLU A 539 -2.51 -52.10 -9.56
CA GLU A 539 -3.26 -53.22 -9.03
C GLU A 539 -3.54 -53.04 -7.54
N GLU A 540 -4.83 -53.06 -7.13
CA GLU A 540 -5.36 -52.96 -5.76
C GLU A 540 -5.46 -51.54 -5.14
N ASP A 541 -5.33 -50.42 -5.86
CA ASP A 541 -5.64 -49.12 -5.31
C ASP A 541 -6.81 -48.45 -6.07
N ALA A 542 -7.85 -48.03 -5.37
CA ALA A 542 -9.06 -47.43 -5.93
C ALA A 542 -9.28 -46.01 -5.39
N VAL A 543 -9.90 -45.14 -6.16
CA VAL A 543 -10.38 -43.85 -5.63
C VAL A 543 -11.52 -44.13 -4.65
N LEU A 544 -11.32 -43.75 -3.39
CA LEU A 544 -12.27 -44.02 -2.31
C LEU A 544 -13.22 -42.85 -2.08
N ILE A 545 -12.68 -41.64 -2.03
CA ILE A 545 -13.41 -40.40 -1.70
C ILE A 545 -13.01 -39.32 -2.68
N LEU A 546 -14.00 -38.53 -3.04
CA LEU A 546 -13.78 -37.40 -3.91
C LEU A 546 -14.70 -36.25 -3.48
N THR A 547 -14.17 -35.03 -3.46
CA THR A 547 -14.92 -33.81 -3.15
C THR A 547 -14.50 -32.66 -4.06
N VAL A 548 -15.40 -31.72 -4.28
CA VAL A 548 -15.12 -30.45 -4.97
C VAL A 548 -14.97 -29.38 -3.93
N ALA A 549 -13.92 -28.60 -4.04
CA ALA A 549 -13.61 -27.51 -3.13
C ALA A 549 -12.99 -26.34 -3.88
N ASP A 550 -13.07 -25.13 -3.32
CA ASP A 550 -12.21 -24.01 -3.72
C ASP A 550 -10.84 -24.15 -3.08
N THR A 551 -9.79 -23.59 -3.69
CA THR A 551 -8.42 -23.62 -3.14
C THR A 551 -8.32 -23.01 -1.74
N HIS A 552 -9.24 -22.11 -1.36
CA HIS A 552 -9.29 -21.44 -0.05
C HIS A 552 -10.20 -22.15 0.96
N ASP A 553 -10.95 -23.17 0.54
CA ASP A 553 -11.85 -23.89 1.43
C ASP A 553 -11.09 -24.64 2.52
N ASP A 554 -11.71 -24.69 3.69
CA ASP A 554 -11.31 -25.55 4.79
C ASP A 554 -11.72 -26.99 4.50
N LEU A 555 -10.78 -27.93 4.60
CA LEU A 555 -11.02 -29.34 4.31
C LEU A 555 -10.81 -30.20 5.55
N PHE A 556 -11.89 -30.86 6.00
CA PHE A 556 -11.90 -31.74 7.14
C PHE A 556 -11.93 -33.21 6.67
N PHE A 557 -11.00 -34.03 7.24
CA PHE A 557 -10.88 -35.45 6.98
C PHE A 557 -11.34 -36.21 8.20
N PHE A 558 -12.38 -36.98 8.06
CA PHE A 558 -12.90 -37.87 9.12
C PHE A 558 -12.49 -39.29 8.87
N THR A 559 -12.11 -40.00 9.96
CA THR A 559 -11.60 -41.40 9.84
C THR A 559 -12.58 -42.41 10.43
N ASP A 560 -12.38 -43.67 10.05
CA ASP A 560 -13.12 -44.82 10.57
C ASP A 560 -13.02 -44.96 12.11
N LYS A 561 -11.98 -44.39 12.71
CA LYS A 561 -11.75 -44.32 14.17
C LYS A 561 -12.42 -43.14 14.87
N GLY A 562 -13.27 -42.39 14.18
CA GLY A 562 -13.95 -41.22 14.76
C GLY A 562 -13.07 -40.03 15.03
N LYS A 563 -11.91 -39.90 14.39
CA LYS A 563 -11.05 -38.70 14.47
C LYS A 563 -11.29 -37.79 13.30
N VAL A 564 -10.91 -36.52 13.45
CA VAL A 564 -10.94 -35.46 12.42
C VAL A 564 -9.59 -34.78 12.31
N TYR A 565 -9.16 -34.51 11.10
CA TYR A 565 -7.95 -33.78 10.71
C TYR A 565 -8.34 -32.62 9.81
N TYR A 566 -7.52 -31.60 9.75
CA TYR A 566 -7.77 -30.35 9.02
C TYR A 566 -6.58 -29.94 8.17
N LEU A 567 -6.87 -29.48 6.95
CA LEU A 567 -5.95 -28.81 6.03
C LEU A 567 -6.71 -27.74 5.23
N LYS A 568 -6.01 -26.72 4.78
CA LYS A 568 -6.50 -25.88 3.69
C LYS A 568 -6.41 -26.62 2.36
N THR A 569 -7.37 -26.43 1.48
CA THR A 569 -7.39 -27.12 0.18
C THR A 569 -6.14 -26.85 -0.65
N HIS A 570 -5.57 -25.62 -0.57
CA HIS A 570 -4.35 -25.28 -1.30
C HIS A 570 -3.09 -25.99 -0.78
N GLU A 571 -3.07 -26.47 0.45
CA GLU A 571 -1.96 -27.28 1.01
C GLU A 571 -1.85 -28.66 0.39
N ILE A 572 -2.92 -29.14 -0.25
CA ILE A 572 -2.89 -30.40 -0.96
C ILE A 572 -2.13 -30.23 -2.28
N PRO A 573 -1.14 -31.08 -2.58
CA PRO A 573 -0.36 -30.98 -3.80
C PRO A 573 -1.21 -31.02 -5.07
N ALA A 574 -0.95 -30.07 -5.99
CA ALA A 574 -1.55 -30.12 -7.31
C ALA A 574 -1.02 -31.33 -8.11
N GLY A 575 -1.91 -32.12 -8.67
CA GLY A 575 -1.52 -33.18 -9.57
C GLY A 575 -1.08 -32.63 -10.92
N ALA A 576 0.09 -33.02 -11.40
CA ALA A 576 0.60 -32.60 -12.72
C ALA A 576 -0.35 -33.03 -13.87
N THR A 577 -1.03 -34.13 -13.72
CA THR A 577 -2.03 -34.66 -14.67
C THR A 577 -3.15 -35.37 -13.93
N ARG A 578 -4.29 -35.63 -14.60
CA ARG A 578 -5.39 -36.45 -14.06
C ARG A 578 -4.92 -37.84 -13.61
N THR A 579 -3.94 -38.40 -14.28
CA THR A 579 -3.42 -39.76 -14.07
C THR A 579 -2.28 -39.81 -13.05
N SER A 580 -1.81 -38.71 -12.48
CA SER A 580 -0.75 -38.69 -11.46
C SER A 580 -1.19 -39.40 -10.18
N LYS A 581 -0.26 -40.01 -9.45
CA LYS A 581 -0.52 -40.80 -8.23
C LYS A 581 -0.97 -39.95 -7.03
N GLY A 582 -0.47 -38.75 -6.89
CA GLY A 582 -0.63 -37.87 -5.69
C GLY A 582 0.40 -38.18 -4.59
N LEU A 583 0.21 -37.56 -3.42
CA LEU A 583 1.05 -37.67 -2.24
C LEU A 583 0.33 -38.52 -1.19
N ALA A 584 1.08 -39.28 -0.38
CA ALA A 584 0.48 -40.00 0.72
C ALA A 584 -0.05 -39.06 1.79
N ILE A 585 -1.31 -39.15 2.18
CA ILE A 585 -1.99 -38.25 3.13
C ILE A 585 -1.30 -38.22 4.49
N ILE A 586 -0.62 -39.31 4.89
CA ILE A 586 0.16 -39.35 6.14
C ILE A 586 1.31 -38.35 6.17
N ASN A 587 1.75 -37.85 5.02
CA ASN A 587 2.76 -36.79 4.93
C ASN A 587 2.18 -35.39 5.17
N LEU A 588 0.86 -35.24 5.12
CA LEU A 588 0.16 -33.97 5.31
C LEU A 588 -0.51 -33.90 6.68
N VAL A 589 -1.08 -35.01 7.16
CA VAL A 589 -1.76 -35.11 8.47
C VAL A 589 -1.32 -36.39 9.21
N SER A 590 -1.28 -36.32 10.53
CA SER A 590 -0.73 -37.38 11.39
C SER A 590 -1.73 -38.52 11.61
N ILE A 591 -2.16 -39.19 10.53
CA ILE A 591 -3.04 -40.37 10.62
C ILE A 591 -2.29 -41.56 11.19
N SER A 592 -2.92 -42.27 12.14
CA SER A 592 -2.33 -43.43 12.81
C SER A 592 -2.31 -44.64 11.87
N GLU A 593 -1.41 -45.61 12.11
CA GLU A 593 -1.35 -46.84 11.36
C GLU A 593 -2.66 -47.64 11.48
N GLY A 594 -3.19 -48.13 10.36
CA GLY A 594 -4.47 -48.86 10.29
C GLY A 594 -5.72 -47.96 10.41
N GLU A 595 -5.58 -46.62 10.41
CA GLU A 595 -6.68 -45.67 10.40
C GLU A 595 -6.93 -45.22 8.94
N ARG A 596 -8.19 -45.13 8.52
CA ARG A 596 -8.59 -44.78 7.16
C ARG A 596 -9.55 -43.59 7.15
N VAL A 597 -9.36 -42.66 6.22
CA VAL A 597 -10.33 -41.58 5.98
C VAL A 597 -11.58 -42.15 5.34
N THR A 598 -12.75 -41.84 5.90
CA THR A 598 -14.05 -42.31 5.42
C THR A 598 -14.95 -41.21 4.89
N ALA A 599 -14.72 -39.96 5.33
CA ALA A 599 -15.46 -38.81 4.82
C ALA A 599 -14.57 -37.57 4.70
N MET A 600 -14.84 -36.73 3.70
CA MET A 600 -14.23 -35.41 3.52
C MET A 600 -15.34 -34.35 3.44
N VAL A 601 -15.17 -33.25 4.18
CA VAL A 601 -16.10 -32.11 4.17
C VAL A 601 -15.31 -30.86 3.81
N ALA A 602 -15.69 -30.20 2.72
CA ALA A 602 -15.16 -28.92 2.29
C ALA A 602 -16.14 -27.81 2.69
N THR A 603 -15.62 -26.70 3.20
CA THR A 603 -16.43 -25.51 3.58
C THR A 603 -15.63 -24.23 3.44
N THR A 604 -16.28 -23.15 3.01
CA THR A 604 -15.71 -21.79 2.96
C THR A 604 -15.53 -21.14 4.35
N GLY A 605 -15.90 -21.83 5.41
CA GLY A 605 -15.77 -21.41 6.80
C GLY A 605 -16.81 -22.06 7.70
N LEU A 606 -16.53 -22.08 8.98
CA LEU A 606 -17.41 -22.65 10.02
C LEU A 606 -18.37 -21.55 10.50
N MET A 607 -19.61 -21.57 9.98
CA MET A 607 -20.63 -20.58 10.34
C MET A 607 -21.29 -20.92 11.69
N PRO A 608 -21.43 -19.94 12.62
CA PRO A 608 -22.16 -20.16 13.87
C PRO A 608 -23.60 -20.65 13.63
N GLY A 609 -24.05 -21.59 14.48
CA GLY A 609 -25.38 -22.22 14.33
C GLY A 609 -25.44 -23.37 13.34
N THR A 610 -24.31 -23.77 12.75
CA THR A 610 -24.15 -24.98 11.93
C THR A 610 -23.59 -26.13 12.78
N PHE A 611 -23.96 -27.34 12.44
CA PHE A 611 -23.49 -28.55 13.10
C PHE A 611 -22.79 -29.49 12.11
N MET A 612 -21.75 -30.16 12.57
CA MET A 612 -21.22 -31.38 11.97
C MET A 612 -22.11 -32.54 12.41
N VAL A 613 -22.87 -33.08 11.48
CA VAL A 613 -23.70 -34.29 11.72
C VAL A 613 -22.94 -35.50 11.23
N MET A 614 -22.73 -36.47 12.11
CA MET A 614 -21.87 -37.63 11.92
C MET A 614 -22.70 -38.91 12.04
N ALA A 615 -22.51 -39.86 11.13
CA ALA A 615 -23.23 -41.15 11.12
C ALA A 615 -22.23 -42.30 11.08
N THR A 616 -22.52 -43.38 11.86
CA THR A 616 -21.72 -44.59 11.93
C THR A 616 -22.32 -45.68 11.08
N LYS A 617 -21.51 -46.68 10.79
CA LYS A 617 -21.85 -47.84 10.01
C LYS A 617 -22.98 -48.70 10.65
N MET A 618 -23.01 -48.77 12.01
CA MET A 618 -24.03 -49.49 12.77
C MET A 618 -25.31 -48.69 13.03
N GLY A 619 -25.38 -47.46 12.50
CA GLY A 619 -26.59 -46.63 12.48
C GLY A 619 -26.74 -45.65 13.65
N GLU A 620 -25.66 -45.33 14.33
CA GLU A 620 -25.64 -44.21 15.28
C GLU A 620 -25.48 -42.91 14.55
N ILE A 621 -25.98 -41.83 15.15
CA ILE A 621 -25.90 -40.46 14.65
C ILE A 621 -25.64 -39.49 15.77
N LYS A 622 -24.90 -38.42 15.46
CA LYS A 622 -24.57 -37.34 16.40
C LYS A 622 -24.49 -36.00 15.69
N LYS A 623 -24.93 -34.89 16.34
CA LYS A 623 -24.63 -33.54 15.91
C LYS A 623 -23.73 -32.84 16.91
N THR A 624 -22.69 -32.18 16.43
CA THR A 624 -21.73 -31.39 17.22
C THR A 624 -21.62 -30.00 16.63
N PRO A 625 -21.70 -28.91 17.44
CA PRO A 625 -21.52 -27.54 16.95
C PRO A 625 -20.17 -27.39 16.22
N VAL A 626 -20.17 -26.67 15.09
CA VAL A 626 -18.93 -26.44 14.29
C VAL A 626 -17.85 -25.69 15.07
N ASP A 627 -18.25 -24.87 16.04
CA ASP A 627 -17.30 -24.14 16.92
C ASP A 627 -16.34 -25.09 17.67
N ASN A 628 -16.74 -26.32 17.91
CA ASN A 628 -15.90 -27.35 18.51
C ASN A 628 -14.76 -27.85 17.59
N PHE A 629 -14.79 -27.47 16.30
CA PHE A 629 -13.79 -27.89 15.31
C PHE A 629 -12.84 -26.76 14.87
N THR A 630 -12.97 -25.56 15.39
CA THR A 630 -12.11 -24.41 15.06
C THR A 630 -10.64 -24.61 15.46
N THR A 631 -10.36 -25.51 16.39
CA THR A 631 -9.01 -25.82 16.91
C THR A 631 -8.40 -27.08 16.31
N VAL A 632 -9.06 -27.70 15.32
CA VAL A 632 -8.52 -28.89 14.65
C VAL A 632 -7.23 -28.52 13.90
N ARG A 633 -6.22 -29.37 14.03
CA ARG A 633 -4.91 -29.26 13.39
C ARG A 633 -4.57 -30.53 12.62
N SER A 634 -3.46 -30.51 11.91
CA SER A 634 -2.92 -31.69 11.23
C SER A 634 -2.61 -32.88 12.18
N SER A 635 -2.47 -32.63 13.50
CA SER A 635 -2.30 -33.68 14.53
C SER A 635 -3.59 -34.44 14.88
N GLY A 636 -4.76 -33.95 14.40
CA GLY A 636 -6.06 -34.56 14.60
C GLY A 636 -6.68 -34.37 15.99
N LEU A 637 -8.00 -34.53 16.04
CA LEU A 637 -8.81 -34.51 17.29
C LEU A 637 -9.87 -35.63 17.23
N ILE A 638 -10.34 -36.09 18.37
CA ILE A 638 -11.51 -36.97 18.45
C ILE A 638 -12.75 -36.18 18.02
N ALA A 639 -13.50 -36.67 17.05
CA ALA A 639 -14.75 -36.10 16.55
C ALA A 639 -15.98 -36.86 17.11
N MET A 640 -15.87 -38.17 17.29
CA MET A 640 -16.91 -39.03 17.81
C MET A 640 -16.30 -40.24 18.54
N ASP A 641 -16.79 -40.54 19.73
CA ASP A 641 -16.49 -41.79 20.40
C ASP A 641 -17.37 -42.93 19.76
N LEU A 642 -16.72 -44.03 19.41
CA LEU A 642 -17.36 -45.13 18.66
C LEU A 642 -17.48 -46.38 19.53
N GLU A 643 -18.61 -47.05 19.44
CA GLU A 643 -18.78 -48.36 20.03
C GLU A 643 -17.79 -49.41 19.43
N PRO A 644 -17.37 -50.44 20.17
CA PRO A 644 -16.45 -51.44 19.68
C PRO A 644 -16.95 -52.13 18.41
N GLY A 645 -16.14 -52.02 17.35
CA GLY A 645 -16.47 -52.62 16.04
C GLY A 645 -17.32 -51.76 15.13
N ASP A 646 -17.69 -50.52 15.54
CA ASP A 646 -18.34 -49.53 14.68
C ASP A 646 -17.31 -48.63 13.97
N GLU A 647 -17.72 -48.01 12.88
CA GLU A 647 -16.88 -47.12 12.08
C GLU A 647 -17.69 -45.88 11.73
N LEU A 648 -17.04 -44.68 11.79
CA LEU A 648 -17.64 -43.45 11.27
C LEU A 648 -17.61 -43.53 9.71
N VAL A 649 -18.76 -43.36 9.05
CA VAL A 649 -18.87 -43.54 7.61
C VAL A 649 -19.28 -42.28 6.84
N SER A 650 -20.01 -41.37 7.47
CA SER A 650 -20.51 -40.21 6.76
C SER A 650 -20.60 -38.98 7.69
N VAL A 651 -20.29 -37.80 7.13
CA VAL A 651 -20.39 -36.50 7.83
C VAL A 651 -20.97 -35.47 6.86
N CYS A 652 -21.91 -34.65 7.33
CA CYS A 652 -22.44 -33.51 6.59
C CYS A 652 -22.63 -32.31 7.50
N LEU A 653 -22.72 -31.11 6.89
CA LEU A 653 -23.06 -29.85 7.57
C LEU A 653 -24.57 -29.64 7.52
N ALA A 654 -25.20 -29.34 8.66
CA ALA A 654 -26.61 -29.04 8.74
C ALA A 654 -26.90 -28.05 9.88
N THR A 655 -28.05 -27.37 9.81
CA THR A 655 -28.61 -26.50 10.84
C THR A 655 -29.78 -27.22 11.52
N ASP A 656 -30.28 -26.68 12.64
CA ASP A 656 -31.46 -27.21 13.33
C ASP A 656 -32.74 -27.21 12.46
N LYS A 657 -32.79 -26.39 11.41
CA LYS A 657 -33.94 -26.28 10.50
C LYS A 657 -33.93 -27.30 9.37
N ASP A 658 -32.85 -28.04 9.24
CA ASP A 658 -32.64 -29.02 8.17
C ASP A 658 -33.13 -30.40 8.58
N ASP A 659 -33.44 -31.22 7.58
CA ASP A 659 -33.60 -32.65 7.74
C ASP A 659 -32.33 -33.38 7.26
N VAL A 660 -32.05 -34.51 7.85
CA VAL A 660 -31.03 -35.46 7.33
C VAL A 660 -31.68 -36.73 6.85
N ILE A 661 -31.07 -37.31 5.84
CA ILE A 661 -31.51 -38.61 5.29
C ILE A 661 -30.31 -39.58 5.30
N MET A 662 -30.48 -40.74 5.95
CA MET A 662 -29.49 -41.81 6.02
C MET A 662 -29.91 -42.93 5.08
N ALA A 663 -28.96 -43.58 4.44
CA ALA A 663 -29.21 -44.70 3.54
C ALA A 663 -28.36 -45.91 3.86
N THR A 664 -28.96 -47.12 3.67
CA THR A 664 -28.31 -48.39 3.93
C THR A 664 -27.85 -49.09 2.65
N ARG A 665 -26.91 -50.01 2.80
CA ARG A 665 -26.39 -50.86 1.74
C ARG A 665 -27.50 -51.68 1.04
N LYS A 666 -28.48 -52.14 1.80
CA LYS A 666 -29.61 -52.94 1.27
C LYS A 666 -30.78 -52.11 0.76
N GLY A 667 -30.57 -50.80 0.58
CA GLY A 667 -31.54 -49.92 -0.08
C GLY A 667 -32.70 -49.49 0.77
N GLN A 668 -32.52 -49.35 2.09
CA GLN A 668 -33.44 -48.67 2.99
C GLN A 668 -32.94 -47.24 3.24
N SER A 669 -33.84 -46.31 3.62
CA SER A 669 -33.46 -44.97 4.04
C SER A 669 -34.43 -44.44 5.09
N ILE A 670 -33.95 -43.50 5.95
CA ILE A 670 -34.74 -42.83 6.95
C ILE A 670 -34.45 -41.33 6.88
N ARG A 671 -35.52 -40.48 6.88
CA ARG A 671 -35.42 -39.02 6.94
C ARG A 671 -36.03 -38.54 8.23
N PHE A 672 -35.33 -37.65 8.96
CA PHE A 672 -35.80 -37.00 10.19
C PHE A 672 -35.11 -35.65 10.39
N ASP A 673 -35.73 -34.80 11.26
CA ASP A 673 -35.22 -33.48 11.54
C ASP A 673 -33.93 -33.51 12.38
N VAL A 674 -33.03 -32.56 12.12
CA VAL A 674 -31.78 -32.38 12.87
C VAL A 674 -32.06 -31.83 14.27
N GLU A 675 -33.20 -31.10 14.48
CA GLU A 675 -33.60 -30.59 15.78
C GLU A 675 -33.83 -31.72 16.81
N SER A 676 -34.30 -32.88 16.36
CA SER A 676 -34.50 -34.05 17.23
C SER A 676 -33.20 -34.61 17.84
N LEU A 677 -32.02 -34.23 17.31
CA LEU A 677 -30.72 -34.58 17.85
C LEU A 677 -30.29 -33.55 18.86
N ARG A 678 -29.91 -33.96 20.05
CA ARG A 678 -29.32 -33.04 21.05
C ARG A 678 -27.87 -32.73 20.66
N PRO A 679 -27.45 -31.44 20.72
CA PRO A 679 -26.05 -31.11 20.51
C PRO A 679 -25.16 -31.84 21.51
N ALA A 680 -24.10 -32.46 21.02
CA ALA A 680 -23.19 -33.28 21.81
C ALA A 680 -21.73 -32.79 21.67
N SER A 681 -20.92 -33.02 22.70
CA SER A 681 -19.48 -32.70 22.65
C SER A 681 -18.74 -33.62 21.66
N ARG A 682 -17.55 -33.21 21.21
CA ARG A 682 -16.73 -34.02 20.29
C ARG A 682 -16.44 -35.42 20.81
N ILE A 683 -16.12 -35.53 22.10
CA ILE A 683 -15.68 -36.76 22.76
C ILE A 683 -16.83 -37.67 23.20
N SER A 684 -18.08 -37.36 22.87
CA SER A 684 -19.23 -38.22 23.21
C SER A 684 -19.53 -39.18 22.07
N GLY A 685 -20.23 -40.29 22.38
CA GLY A 685 -20.81 -41.23 21.44
C GLY A 685 -22.08 -40.69 20.74
N GLY A 686 -22.62 -41.45 19.82
CA GLY A 686 -23.87 -41.17 19.10
C GLY A 686 -25.14 -41.65 19.80
N VAL A 687 -26.26 -41.40 19.15
CA VAL A 687 -27.55 -41.97 19.50
C VAL A 687 -28.08 -42.73 18.30
N ARG A 688 -28.95 -43.73 18.52
CA ARG A 688 -29.50 -44.52 17.41
C ARG A 688 -30.28 -43.66 16.44
N GLY A 689 -29.78 -43.56 15.20
CA GLY A 689 -30.40 -42.88 14.08
C GLY A 689 -31.35 -43.77 13.29
N MET A 690 -30.91 -44.99 12.99
CA MET A 690 -31.68 -45.98 12.24
C MET A 690 -31.56 -47.39 12.83
N ARG A 691 -32.63 -48.17 12.77
CA ARG A 691 -32.61 -49.62 13.11
C ARG A 691 -32.28 -50.41 11.86
N LEU A 692 -31.15 -51.09 11.86
CA LEU A 692 -30.69 -51.90 10.74
C LEU A 692 -31.20 -53.32 10.79
N ALA A 693 -31.47 -53.93 9.61
CA ALA A 693 -31.69 -55.36 9.47
C ALA A 693 -30.35 -56.11 9.65
N GLN A 694 -30.45 -57.42 9.93
CA GLN A 694 -29.25 -58.25 10.09
C GLN A 694 -28.39 -58.26 8.80
N GLY A 695 -27.12 -57.92 8.91
CA GLY A 695 -26.17 -57.82 7.80
C GLY A 695 -26.31 -56.60 6.91
N ASP A 696 -27.11 -55.59 7.30
CA ASP A 696 -27.18 -54.30 6.64
C ASP A 696 -26.25 -53.26 7.35
N ALA A 697 -25.90 -52.18 6.67
CA ALA A 697 -25.01 -51.14 7.18
C ALA A 697 -25.39 -49.80 6.57
N ILE A 698 -25.19 -48.70 7.32
CA ILE A 698 -25.25 -47.34 6.76
C ILE A 698 -24.07 -47.14 5.81
N ILE A 699 -24.36 -46.55 4.66
CA ILE A 699 -23.32 -46.26 3.65
C ILE A 699 -23.09 -44.74 3.49
N SER A 700 -24.16 -43.94 3.67
CA SER A 700 -24.06 -42.48 3.50
C SER A 700 -25.21 -41.76 4.22
N MET A 701 -25.00 -40.53 4.52
CA MET A 701 -25.97 -39.61 5.06
C MET A 701 -25.76 -38.25 4.37
N ASP A 702 -26.85 -37.56 4.07
CA ASP A 702 -26.77 -36.19 3.52
C ASP A 702 -27.88 -35.31 4.07
N ARG A 703 -27.71 -33.97 3.91
CA ARG A 703 -28.76 -33.00 4.24
C ARG A 703 -29.89 -33.12 3.20
N ALA A 704 -31.11 -33.20 3.64
CA ALA A 704 -32.29 -33.30 2.78
C ALA A 704 -32.90 -31.94 2.47
N ASP A 705 -32.47 -31.33 1.39
CA ASP A 705 -33.05 -30.06 0.91
C ASP A 705 -34.48 -30.33 0.38
N LYS A 706 -35.47 -29.54 0.76
CA LYS A 706 -36.88 -29.74 0.43
C LYS A 706 -37.16 -29.84 -1.07
N ASP A 707 -36.49 -29.03 -1.87
CA ASP A 707 -36.62 -28.99 -3.33
C ASP A 707 -35.59 -29.91 -4.04
N GLY A 708 -34.84 -30.72 -3.26
CA GLY A 708 -33.76 -31.55 -3.73
C GLY A 708 -34.27 -32.93 -4.24
N TYR A 709 -33.35 -33.65 -4.82
CA TYR A 709 -33.55 -35.03 -5.32
C TYR A 709 -32.53 -35.94 -4.68
N VAL A 710 -32.98 -37.12 -4.26
CA VAL A 710 -32.09 -38.18 -3.76
C VAL A 710 -31.53 -38.95 -4.93
N LEU A 711 -30.24 -38.86 -5.16
CA LEU A 711 -29.49 -39.72 -6.08
C LEU A 711 -29.04 -40.97 -5.35
N VAL A 712 -29.43 -42.13 -5.87
CA VAL A 712 -28.98 -43.45 -5.39
C VAL A 712 -28.27 -44.16 -6.51
N VAL A 713 -27.07 -44.72 -6.22
CA VAL A 713 -26.26 -45.44 -7.20
C VAL A 713 -25.79 -46.77 -6.60
N THR A 714 -25.75 -47.81 -7.42
CA THR A 714 -25.38 -49.17 -7.01
C THR A 714 -24.03 -49.60 -7.60
N GLU A 715 -23.39 -50.59 -7.01
CA GLU A 715 -22.06 -51.08 -7.40
C GLU A 715 -21.95 -51.47 -8.86
N ASN A 716 -23.02 -51.97 -9.48
CA ASN A 716 -23.04 -52.36 -10.90
C ASN A 716 -23.42 -51.22 -11.85
N GLY A 717 -23.32 -49.95 -11.42
CA GLY A 717 -23.51 -48.77 -12.25
C GLY A 717 -24.97 -48.45 -12.57
N TYR A 718 -25.93 -48.89 -11.78
CA TYR A 718 -27.33 -48.51 -11.88
C TYR A 718 -27.62 -47.33 -10.91
N GLY A 719 -28.51 -46.43 -11.32
CA GLY A 719 -28.86 -45.28 -10.49
C GLY A 719 -30.16 -44.61 -10.90
N LYS A 720 -30.67 -43.76 -10.06
CA LYS A 720 -31.84 -42.93 -10.28
C LYS A 720 -31.82 -41.71 -9.38
N VAL A 721 -32.63 -40.73 -9.71
CA VAL A 721 -32.99 -39.63 -8.80
C VAL A 721 -34.45 -39.74 -8.41
N THR A 722 -34.76 -39.40 -7.15
CA THR A 722 -36.13 -39.43 -6.59
C THR A 722 -36.36 -38.16 -5.81
N PRO A 723 -37.50 -37.42 -5.99
CA PRO A 723 -37.76 -36.21 -5.20
C PRO A 723 -37.69 -36.50 -3.70
N VAL A 724 -37.08 -35.55 -2.94
CA VAL A 724 -36.99 -35.68 -1.47
C VAL A 724 -38.37 -35.74 -0.83
N GLU A 725 -39.37 -35.12 -1.44
CA GLU A 725 -40.79 -35.18 -0.99
C GLU A 725 -41.36 -36.59 -0.91
N GLU A 726 -40.90 -37.55 -1.75
CA GLU A 726 -41.35 -38.93 -1.66
C GLU A 726 -40.82 -39.67 -0.40
N TYR A 727 -39.86 -39.08 0.34
CA TYR A 727 -39.34 -39.65 1.58
C TYR A 727 -40.04 -39.00 2.78
N PRO A 728 -40.99 -39.74 3.43
CA PRO A 728 -41.71 -39.23 4.58
C PRO A 728 -40.72 -38.94 5.72
N GLN A 729 -40.94 -37.81 6.41
CA GLN A 729 -40.25 -37.53 7.65
C GLN A 729 -40.69 -38.56 8.71
N GLN A 730 -39.76 -39.12 9.43
CA GLN A 730 -39.95 -40.16 10.44
C GLN A 730 -39.31 -39.77 11.76
N HIS A 731 -39.63 -40.49 12.83
CA HIS A 731 -38.83 -40.38 14.04
C HIS A 731 -37.51 -41.15 13.89
N ARG A 732 -36.40 -40.67 14.45
CA ARG A 732 -35.14 -41.39 14.49
C ARG A 732 -35.31 -42.77 15.15
N ALA A 733 -34.37 -43.67 14.90
CA ALA A 733 -34.40 -45.09 15.34
C ALA A 733 -35.52 -45.97 14.72
N GLY A 734 -36.20 -45.49 13.68
CA GLY A 734 -37.07 -46.32 12.85
C GLY A 734 -36.31 -47.23 11.90
N SER A 735 -37.03 -48.16 11.21
CA SER A 735 -36.48 -49.06 10.20
C SER A 735 -36.42 -48.43 8.80
N GLY A 736 -36.97 -47.22 8.64
CA GLY A 736 -36.93 -46.47 7.39
C GLY A 736 -37.92 -46.97 6.33
N VAL A 737 -37.71 -46.46 5.11
CA VAL A 737 -38.49 -46.84 3.92
C VAL A 737 -37.54 -47.28 2.81
N ARG A 738 -38.05 -48.11 1.88
CA ARG A 738 -37.25 -48.54 0.74
C ARG A 738 -36.91 -47.34 -0.18
N THR A 739 -35.64 -47.16 -0.46
CA THR A 739 -35.13 -46.17 -1.41
C THR A 739 -34.72 -46.76 -2.76
N PHE A 740 -34.32 -48.00 -2.77
CA PHE A 740 -33.91 -48.71 -4.00
C PHE A 740 -34.31 -50.19 -3.96
N LYS A 741 -34.78 -50.75 -5.08
CA LYS A 741 -35.09 -52.17 -5.20
C LYS A 741 -33.82 -52.89 -5.67
N ILE A 742 -33.11 -53.52 -4.73
CA ILE A 742 -31.94 -54.33 -5.02
C ILE A 742 -32.35 -55.65 -5.67
N VAL A 743 -31.65 -55.98 -6.75
CA VAL A 743 -31.74 -57.23 -7.49
C VAL A 743 -30.30 -57.63 -7.88
N GLU A 744 -30.06 -58.89 -8.17
CA GLU A 744 -28.74 -59.45 -8.55
C GLU A 744 -28.03 -58.58 -9.63
N LYS A 745 -28.78 -58.10 -10.62
CA LYS A 745 -28.32 -57.27 -11.71
C LYS A 745 -27.78 -55.89 -11.25
N THR A 746 -28.37 -55.31 -10.21
CA THR A 746 -27.99 -53.97 -9.76
C THR A 746 -26.87 -53.99 -8.74
N GLY A 747 -26.72 -55.05 -7.97
CA GLY A 747 -25.86 -55.09 -6.82
C GLY A 747 -26.35 -54.23 -5.67
N ASP A 748 -25.56 -54.12 -4.60
CA ASP A 748 -25.84 -53.32 -3.42
C ASP A 748 -25.72 -51.82 -3.70
N VAL A 749 -26.37 -50.99 -2.87
CA VAL A 749 -26.21 -49.51 -2.93
C VAL A 749 -24.82 -49.15 -2.44
N THR A 750 -24.08 -48.35 -3.23
CA THR A 750 -22.71 -47.98 -2.93
C THR A 750 -22.58 -46.48 -2.65
N ALA A 751 -23.44 -45.65 -3.25
CA ALA A 751 -23.39 -44.23 -3.03
C ALA A 751 -24.79 -43.61 -3.01
N PHE A 752 -24.93 -42.58 -2.18
CA PHE A 752 -26.18 -41.87 -1.93
C PHE A 752 -25.87 -40.38 -1.69
N ARG A 753 -26.62 -39.49 -2.35
CA ARG A 753 -26.45 -38.03 -2.20
C ARG A 753 -27.75 -37.29 -2.49
N VAL A 754 -27.95 -36.15 -1.82
CA VAL A 754 -28.99 -35.20 -2.19
C VAL A 754 -28.44 -34.23 -3.22
N VAL A 755 -29.13 -34.08 -4.36
CA VAL A 755 -28.68 -33.30 -5.51
C VAL A 755 -29.78 -32.34 -6.00
N SER A 756 -29.38 -31.24 -6.66
CA SER A 756 -30.28 -30.35 -7.40
C SER A 756 -30.25 -30.69 -8.90
N PHE A 757 -31.33 -30.40 -9.62
CA PHE A 757 -31.35 -30.51 -11.07
C PHE A 757 -30.37 -29.59 -11.82
N LYS A 758 -29.93 -28.51 -11.16
CA LYS A 758 -28.91 -27.57 -11.68
C LYS A 758 -27.48 -28.11 -11.53
N GLN A 759 -27.31 -29.23 -10.83
CA GLN A 759 -25.99 -29.81 -10.57
C GLN A 759 -25.62 -30.84 -11.60
N GLN A 760 -24.34 -31.12 -11.66
CA GLN A 760 -23.72 -32.22 -12.38
C GLN A 760 -23.14 -33.20 -11.37
N VAL A 761 -23.08 -34.45 -11.74
CA VAL A 761 -22.55 -35.54 -10.89
C VAL A 761 -21.37 -36.19 -11.55
N MET A 762 -20.33 -36.43 -10.78
CA MET A 762 -19.21 -37.28 -11.18
C MET A 762 -19.35 -38.64 -10.50
N LEU A 763 -19.34 -39.68 -11.31
CA LEU A 763 -19.37 -41.09 -10.92
C LEU A 763 -17.96 -41.66 -11.05
N VAL A 764 -17.49 -42.42 -10.08
CA VAL A 764 -16.13 -42.98 -10.05
C VAL A 764 -16.18 -44.48 -9.81
N SER A 765 -15.47 -45.24 -10.65
CA SER A 765 -15.31 -46.70 -10.49
C SER A 765 -14.05 -47.06 -9.69
N ALA A 766 -13.97 -48.28 -9.20
CA ALA A 766 -12.81 -48.78 -8.47
C ALA A 766 -11.53 -48.78 -9.32
N GLU A 767 -11.61 -48.99 -10.61
CA GLU A 767 -10.49 -48.92 -11.54
C GLU A 767 -10.11 -47.49 -11.97
N GLY A 768 -10.72 -46.45 -11.33
CA GLY A 768 -10.41 -45.06 -11.55
C GLY A 768 -11.05 -44.44 -12.79
N MET A 769 -12.03 -45.08 -13.39
CA MET A 769 -12.84 -44.52 -14.47
C MET A 769 -13.80 -43.50 -13.90
N MET A 770 -13.89 -42.31 -14.52
CA MET A 770 -14.73 -41.17 -14.07
C MET A 770 -15.68 -40.74 -15.19
N THR A 771 -16.95 -40.57 -14.85
CA THR A 771 -17.98 -40.04 -15.74
C THR A 771 -18.65 -38.84 -15.11
N ARG A 772 -18.58 -37.64 -15.75
CA ARG A 772 -19.30 -36.45 -15.34
C ARG A 772 -20.56 -36.30 -16.18
N THR A 773 -21.73 -36.27 -15.55
CA THR A 773 -23.05 -36.21 -16.22
C THR A 773 -23.96 -35.19 -15.53
N PRO A 774 -24.82 -34.44 -16.23
CA PRO A 774 -25.80 -33.59 -15.59
C PRO A 774 -26.87 -34.44 -14.85
N VAL A 775 -27.37 -33.92 -13.74
CA VAL A 775 -28.47 -34.53 -13.00
C VAL A 775 -29.73 -34.53 -13.86
N LYS A 776 -30.05 -33.41 -14.53
CA LYS A 776 -31.17 -33.29 -15.47
C LYS A 776 -30.73 -32.54 -16.72
N GLU A 777 -31.21 -32.96 -17.89
CA GLU A 777 -31.11 -32.20 -19.14
C GLU A 777 -32.46 -32.17 -19.85
N GLU A 778 -32.65 -31.27 -20.81
CA GLU A 778 -33.87 -31.19 -21.66
C GLU A 778 -34.10 -32.51 -22.42
N ASP A 779 -33.02 -33.19 -22.87
CA ASP A 779 -33.08 -34.53 -23.43
C ASP A 779 -33.03 -35.58 -22.28
N PRO A 780 -34.12 -36.31 -22.02
CA PRO A 780 -34.16 -37.32 -20.96
C PRO A 780 -33.12 -38.45 -21.09
N ARG A 781 -32.47 -38.56 -22.26
CA ARG A 781 -31.42 -39.57 -22.49
C ARG A 781 -30.06 -39.11 -21.99
N LYS A 782 -29.88 -37.83 -21.73
CA LYS A 782 -28.59 -37.24 -21.34
C LYS A 782 -28.42 -37.09 -19.84
N GLY A 783 -29.51 -36.89 -19.09
CA GLY A 783 -29.51 -36.77 -17.62
C GLY A 783 -29.85 -38.09 -16.90
N ILE A 784 -29.83 -38.07 -15.57
CA ILE A 784 -30.22 -39.22 -14.73
C ILE A 784 -31.75 -39.27 -14.63
N THR A 785 -32.33 -40.45 -14.83
CA THR A 785 -33.80 -40.61 -14.88
C THR A 785 -34.43 -40.43 -13.49
N THR A 786 -35.48 -39.64 -13.42
CA THR A 786 -36.32 -39.52 -12.22
C THR A 786 -37.25 -40.68 -12.10
N GLN A 787 -37.25 -41.37 -10.95
CA GLN A 787 -38.06 -42.56 -10.68
C GLN A 787 -38.51 -42.58 -9.21
N GLY A 788 -39.59 -43.25 -8.91
CA GLY A 788 -40.06 -43.46 -7.56
C GLY A 788 -39.16 -44.35 -6.71
N ARG A 789 -39.31 -44.27 -5.38
CA ARG A 789 -38.42 -44.94 -4.38
C ARG A 789 -38.23 -46.42 -4.59
N SER A 790 -39.24 -47.17 -4.90
CA SER A 790 -39.21 -48.65 -4.95
C SER A 790 -38.79 -49.23 -6.30
N THR A 791 -38.12 -48.44 -7.16
CA THR A 791 -37.64 -48.88 -8.47
C THR A 791 -36.17 -49.33 -8.42
N GLN A 792 -35.70 -50.03 -9.46
CA GLN A 792 -34.31 -50.53 -9.58
C GLN A 792 -33.38 -49.62 -10.40
N GLY A 793 -33.82 -48.35 -10.74
CA GLY A 793 -33.03 -47.41 -11.50
C GLY A 793 -32.75 -47.83 -12.95
N VAL A 794 -31.89 -47.07 -13.61
CA VAL A 794 -31.36 -47.29 -14.96
C VAL A 794 -29.83 -47.29 -14.92
N ARG A 795 -29.16 -47.78 -15.96
CA ARG A 795 -27.72 -47.75 -16.06
C ARG A 795 -27.24 -46.28 -16.21
N VAL A 796 -26.45 -45.82 -15.27
CA VAL A 796 -25.89 -44.47 -15.26
C VAL A 796 -24.41 -44.43 -15.69
N MET A 797 -23.70 -45.56 -15.49
CA MET A 797 -22.32 -45.75 -15.95
C MET A 797 -22.16 -47.17 -16.48
N THR A 798 -21.41 -47.33 -17.58
CA THR A 798 -21.03 -48.65 -18.11
C THR A 798 -19.67 -49.02 -17.51
N LEU A 799 -19.63 -50.09 -16.75
CA LEU A 799 -18.43 -50.62 -16.10
C LEU A 799 -17.84 -51.77 -16.91
N GLU A 800 -16.54 -51.96 -16.88
CA GLU A 800 -15.85 -53.12 -17.43
C GLU A 800 -16.09 -54.36 -16.52
N PRO A 801 -15.95 -55.58 -17.05
CA PRO A 801 -16.13 -56.80 -16.26
C PRO A 801 -15.19 -56.84 -15.05
N GLY A 802 -15.74 -56.95 -13.85
CA GLY A 802 -14.99 -56.97 -12.59
C GLY A 802 -14.85 -55.62 -11.92
N ASP A 803 -15.10 -54.47 -12.63
CA ASP A 803 -15.11 -53.14 -12.05
C ASP A 803 -16.43 -52.86 -11.31
N ARG A 804 -16.39 -51.91 -10.35
CA ARG A 804 -17.55 -51.50 -9.57
C ARG A 804 -17.55 -50.01 -9.30
N LEU A 805 -18.71 -49.40 -9.22
CA LEU A 805 -18.83 -47.99 -8.84
C LEU A 805 -18.59 -47.84 -7.33
N VAL A 806 -17.77 -46.84 -6.91
CA VAL A 806 -17.33 -46.69 -5.52
C VAL A 806 -17.66 -45.34 -4.93
N ALA A 807 -17.70 -44.25 -5.73
CA ALA A 807 -17.90 -42.90 -5.20
C ALA A 807 -18.67 -41.99 -6.17
N ILE A 808 -19.34 -40.97 -5.60
CA ILE A 808 -19.98 -39.89 -6.34
C ILE A 808 -19.67 -38.55 -5.71
N THR A 809 -19.63 -37.51 -6.52
CA THR A 809 -19.60 -36.07 -6.04
C THR A 809 -20.41 -35.18 -6.94
N THR A 810 -20.73 -33.97 -6.47
CA THR A 810 -21.57 -32.99 -7.16
C THR A 810 -20.80 -31.74 -7.54
N PHE A 811 -21.20 -31.09 -8.63
CA PHE A 811 -20.69 -29.83 -9.13
C PHE A 811 -21.87 -28.88 -9.36
N ASP A 812 -21.75 -27.60 -8.98
CA ASP A 812 -22.70 -26.56 -9.30
C ASP A 812 -22.46 -25.97 -10.69
N GLU A 813 -23.53 -25.60 -11.41
CA GLU A 813 -23.51 -25.28 -12.85
C GLU A 813 -23.15 -23.82 -13.17
N GLU A 814 -22.77 -22.96 -12.21
CA GLU A 814 -22.81 -21.49 -12.36
C GLU A 814 -21.81 -20.84 -13.32
N GLU A 815 -20.82 -21.52 -13.89
CA GLU A 815 -19.75 -20.83 -14.66
C GLU A 815 -19.61 -21.16 -16.17
N GLU A 816 -20.42 -21.99 -16.77
CA GLU A 816 -20.28 -22.31 -18.20
C GLU A 816 -21.19 -21.52 -19.16
N LYS A 817 -22.20 -20.80 -18.66
CA LYS A 817 -23.17 -20.08 -19.54
C LYS A 817 -22.64 -18.79 -20.18
N GLU A 818 -21.59 -18.18 -19.68
CA GLU A 818 -20.98 -17.00 -20.34
C GLU A 818 -20.15 -17.35 -21.58
N LYS A 819 -19.58 -18.55 -21.65
CA LYS A 819 -18.75 -18.97 -22.80
C LYS A 819 -19.53 -19.58 -23.96
N GLY A 820 -20.80 -19.96 -23.75
CA GLY A 820 -21.70 -20.50 -24.80
C GLY A 820 -22.31 -19.42 -25.68
N LYS A 821 -22.69 -18.29 -25.13
CA LYS A 821 -23.31 -17.16 -25.85
C LYS A 821 -22.35 -16.51 -26.86
N ASP A 822 -21.07 -16.42 -26.55
CA ASP A 822 -20.06 -15.85 -27.47
C ASP A 822 -19.79 -16.72 -28.72
N LYS A 823 -20.14 -18.00 -28.69
CA LYS A 823 -19.99 -18.88 -29.86
C LYS A 823 -21.20 -18.86 -30.78
N GLU A 824 -22.41 -18.67 -30.26
CA GLU A 824 -23.62 -18.53 -31.07
C GLU A 824 -23.73 -17.18 -31.75
N ASP A 825 -23.35 -16.08 -31.07
CA ASP A 825 -23.30 -14.73 -31.68
C ASP A 825 -22.23 -14.59 -32.77
N LYS A 826 -21.18 -15.40 -32.75
CA LYS A 826 -20.17 -15.45 -33.83
C LYS A 826 -20.59 -16.31 -35.01
N LYS A 827 -21.53 -17.22 -34.84
CA LYS A 827 -22.11 -17.99 -35.94
C LYS A 827 -23.22 -17.22 -36.65
N ALA A 828 -24.01 -16.45 -35.93
CA ALA A 828 -25.07 -15.58 -36.46
C ALA A 828 -24.56 -14.30 -37.19
N LYS A 829 -23.27 -13.99 -37.09
CA LYS A 829 -22.63 -12.86 -37.84
C LYS A 829 -21.79 -13.33 -39.02
N LYS A 830 -21.81 -14.63 -39.38
CA LYS A 830 -21.11 -15.19 -40.56
C LYS A 830 -22.04 -15.82 -41.59
N ASP A 831 -23.32 -15.85 -41.30
CA ASP A 831 -24.41 -16.05 -42.33
C ASP A 831 -25.12 -14.66 -42.50
#